data_19be4e3ebb7454cd3913f1489d228a36
#
_entry.id   19be4e3ebb7454cd3913f1489d228a36
#
_cell.length_a   1.000
_cell.length_b   1.000
_cell.length_c   1.000
_cell.angle_alpha   90.00
_cell.angle_beta   90.00
_cell.angle_gamma   90.00
#
_symmetry.space_group_name_H-M   'P 1'
#
loop_
_entity.id
_entity.type
_entity.pdbx_description
1 polymer ?
#
loop_
_entity_poly.entity_id
_entity_poly.type
_entity_poly.pdbx_seq_one_letter_code
_entity_poly.pdbx_strand_id
1 'polypeptide(L)'
;MADDEKPDEQNQADRQGLVTGRHVGIQPVEIRDEIQNAYLDYAMSVIVGRALPDVRDGLKPVHRRVIYAMYDGGYRPDRGWNKCSRVVGDVMGKYHPHGDSAIYDTLVRLAQPWAMRYKLVQGQGNFGSQGNDGAAAMRYTECKMAPLAMEMVRDIDQDTVDFQPNYDNKETEPVVLPSRFPNLLVNGSSGIAVGMATNIPTHNLREVNEAVQWSLAHPNASHEELLEACMERIKGPDFPGGALIVGRQGIEDAYRTGRGSVTMRAVIDMEEDKKGRQCLVVTELPYMCNPDNLATKIADLVNSGRINGIADIRDDSSARTGQRLVIVLKRDAQPRVVMNNLYKHTALQDTFGCNMLALVDNVPRTLRLDQFISYWIDHQMEVIRRRTEYRLAQAEKDAHIQRALVKALDMLDEVIALIRRSPNTEAASTGLQELLDIDEIQARAILDMQLRRLAALERQKIIDRLEELERLIADYKAILASEDRQREIISTELAEIVDKYGDERRTRIIAADGDFSEEDFIPDDDVVVTITRGGYAKRTRTDLYRVQKRGGKGVRGASLRTDDEVAQLFTTTNHQWILFFTNMGRVYRTKVWQLPEAGRDARGGHVAGLLSFLPDEKIAQVMTLRSYDDAEYLLLATRKGMVKKTALKAYDSSRQAGVIAVNFRTEDDELIGAEQCSAADDVLLISRKGQAIRFSAGDDQLRPMGRATSGVTGMKFRGDDELLSMSIIHSDMPEDDRFVFTATGGGYAKRTAVSEYRQQRRGGVGIKAMALSEERGSLVGGLVVSEADEIIAIKTSGQITRSAVSEVPAKGRSTMGVKFVSVRGDDAVSIIAVNPEHTVEEEVADELVETVEGDATKAQSGDVVRRSDTVDDDRAVDTAGNDMKPEDNGE
;
A
#
# COMPACT_ATOMS: atom_id res chain seq x y z
N MET A 1 -53.74 -3.05 -52.21
CA MET A 1 -54.95 -2.26 -51.87
C MET A 1 -54.61 -1.71 -50.49
N ALA A 2 -54.26 -0.44 -50.55
CA ALA A 2 -53.93 0.35 -49.38
C ALA A 2 -55.20 1.02 -48.91
N ASP A 3 -55.48 0.99 -47.65
CA ASP A 3 -56.44 1.90 -47.04
C ASP A 3 -55.66 2.85 -46.13
N ASP A 4 -55.50 4.07 -46.61
CA ASP A 4 -55.09 5.24 -45.87
C ASP A 4 -56.23 5.66 -44.92
N GLU A 5 -56.10 5.38 -43.63
CA GLU A 5 -56.90 6.05 -42.65
C GLU A 5 -56.31 7.42 -42.34
N LYS A 6 -56.99 8.48 -42.79
CA LYS A 6 -56.72 9.85 -42.36
C LYS A 6 -57.09 10.01 -40.86
N PRO A 7 -56.28 10.68 -40.06
CA PRO A 7 -56.63 10.99 -38.66
C PRO A 7 -57.82 11.96 -38.65
N ASP A 8 -58.76 11.63 -37.77
CA ASP A 8 -60.05 12.25 -37.49
C ASP A 8 -59.87 13.73 -37.19
N GLU A 9 -60.41 14.61 -38.08
CA GLU A 9 -60.47 16.07 -37.91
C GLU A 9 -61.35 16.47 -36.70
N GLN A 10 -62.16 15.57 -36.18
CA GLN A 10 -62.97 15.81 -34.97
C GLN A 10 -62.17 15.80 -33.67
N ASN A 11 -61.07 15.05 -33.62
CA ASN A 11 -60.18 15.05 -32.47
C ASN A 11 -59.28 16.30 -32.37
N GLN A 12 -59.11 17.05 -33.45
CA GLN A 12 -58.41 18.33 -33.44
C GLN A 12 -59.28 19.48 -32.94
N ALA A 13 -60.63 19.44 -33.26
CA ALA A 13 -61.56 20.44 -32.79
C ALA A 13 -61.86 20.36 -31.28
N ASP A 14 -61.85 19.13 -30.71
CA ASP A 14 -62.05 18.94 -29.28
C ASP A 14 -60.81 19.34 -28.46
N ARG A 15 -59.63 19.21 -29.03
CA ARG A 15 -58.39 19.72 -28.38
C ARG A 15 -58.27 21.24 -28.44
N GLN A 16 -58.81 21.90 -29.46
CA GLN A 16 -58.91 23.38 -29.51
C GLN A 16 -59.95 23.95 -28.61
N GLY A 17 -61.07 23.23 -28.31
CA GLY A 17 -62.09 23.65 -27.40
C GLY A 17 -61.71 23.70 -25.93
N LEU A 18 -60.79 22.95 -25.50
CA LEU A 18 -60.27 22.96 -24.13
C LEU A 18 -59.26 24.10 -23.82
N VAL A 19 -58.77 24.77 -24.84
CA VAL A 19 -57.76 25.85 -24.73
C VAL A 19 -58.39 27.24 -24.68
N THR A 20 -59.69 27.38 -24.91
CA THR A 20 -60.40 28.70 -24.98
C THR A 20 -60.97 29.18 -23.69
N GLY A 21 -60.68 28.62 -22.54
CA GLY A 21 -61.12 29.10 -21.23
C GLY A 21 -60.10 30.04 -20.57
N ARG A 22 -60.13 31.32 -20.87
CA ARG A 22 -59.65 32.48 -20.08
C ARG A 22 -58.39 32.33 -19.20
N HIS A 23 -57.32 31.81 -19.71
CA HIS A 23 -56.00 32.03 -19.09
C HIS A 23 -55.00 32.56 -20.15
N VAL A 24 -55.03 33.86 -20.35
CA VAL A 24 -54.06 34.60 -21.15
C VAL A 24 -52.71 34.42 -20.48
N GLY A 25 -51.82 33.62 -21.05
CA GLY A 25 -50.43 33.39 -20.57
C GLY A 25 -50.01 31.94 -20.21
N ILE A 26 -50.95 30.97 -20.24
CA ILE A 26 -50.58 29.55 -20.00
C ILE A 26 -50.35 28.87 -21.37
N GLN A 27 -49.08 28.48 -21.62
CA GLN A 27 -48.77 27.60 -22.74
C GLN A 27 -48.82 26.15 -22.25
N PRO A 28 -49.56 25.27 -22.89
CA PRO A 28 -49.48 23.83 -22.57
C PRO A 28 -48.12 23.27 -23.03
N VAL A 29 -47.37 22.67 -22.11
CA VAL A 29 -46.11 22.01 -22.37
C VAL A 29 -46.28 20.54 -22.03
N GLU A 30 -45.84 19.65 -22.92
CA GLU A 30 -45.80 18.22 -22.67
C GLU A 30 -44.83 17.97 -21.52
N ILE A 31 -45.31 17.34 -20.44
CA ILE A 31 -44.51 17.08 -19.24
C ILE A 31 -43.21 16.28 -19.54
N ARG A 32 -43.29 15.42 -20.54
CA ARG A 32 -42.14 14.63 -21.00
C ARG A 32 -41.05 15.51 -21.59
N ASP A 33 -41.42 16.44 -22.46
CA ASP A 33 -40.47 17.34 -23.12
C ASP A 33 -39.86 18.32 -22.13
N GLU A 34 -40.68 18.83 -21.20
CA GLU A 34 -40.19 19.71 -20.13
C GLU A 34 -39.20 19.02 -19.22
N ILE A 35 -39.52 17.80 -18.74
CA ILE A 35 -38.60 17.02 -17.90
C ILE A 35 -37.30 16.71 -18.65
N GLN A 36 -37.39 16.34 -19.94
CA GLN A 36 -36.22 16.05 -20.77
C GLN A 36 -35.34 17.30 -20.93
N ASN A 37 -35.90 18.43 -21.27
CA ASN A 37 -35.16 19.68 -21.43
C ASN A 37 -34.57 20.16 -20.12
N ALA A 38 -35.36 20.18 -19.04
CA ALA A 38 -34.87 20.58 -17.72
C ALA A 38 -33.75 19.68 -17.20
N TYR A 39 -33.82 18.35 -17.47
CA TYR A 39 -32.76 17.42 -17.10
C TYR A 39 -31.50 17.62 -17.93
N LEU A 40 -31.63 17.90 -19.23
CA LEU A 40 -30.47 18.23 -20.08
C LEU A 40 -29.80 19.52 -19.63
N ASP A 41 -30.57 20.57 -19.38
CA ASP A 41 -30.04 21.85 -18.89
C ASP A 41 -29.36 21.70 -17.53
N TYR A 42 -29.95 20.92 -16.62
CA TYR A 42 -29.33 20.60 -15.34
C TYR A 42 -28.04 19.81 -15.53
N ALA A 43 -28.04 18.77 -16.37
CA ALA A 43 -26.84 17.96 -16.64
C ALA A 43 -25.74 18.82 -17.25
N MET A 44 -26.04 19.66 -18.23
CA MET A 44 -25.08 20.58 -18.83
C MET A 44 -24.50 21.56 -17.82
N SER A 45 -25.34 22.15 -17.00
CA SER A 45 -24.95 23.07 -15.93
C SER A 45 -24.03 22.40 -14.92
N VAL A 46 -24.29 21.15 -14.52
CA VAL A 46 -23.44 20.41 -13.57
C VAL A 46 -22.13 19.96 -14.21
N ILE A 47 -22.15 19.54 -15.46
CA ILE A 47 -20.97 19.05 -16.18
C ILE A 47 -19.99 20.22 -16.44
N VAL A 48 -20.45 21.27 -17.12
CA VAL A 48 -19.60 22.38 -17.57
C VAL A 48 -19.44 23.43 -16.48
N GLY A 49 -20.52 23.77 -15.78
CA GLY A 49 -20.58 24.89 -14.83
C GLY A 49 -20.20 24.55 -13.38
N ARG A 50 -19.91 23.27 -13.05
CA ARG A 50 -19.71 22.91 -11.63
C ARG A 50 -18.65 21.85 -11.34
N ALA A 51 -18.76 20.64 -11.94
CA ALA A 51 -18.09 19.46 -11.44
C ALA A 51 -16.75 19.18 -12.10
N LEU A 52 -16.60 19.50 -13.39
CA LEU A 52 -15.42 19.14 -14.15
C LEU A 52 -14.45 20.32 -14.27
N PRO A 53 -13.12 20.05 -14.24
CA PRO A 53 -12.09 21.05 -14.47
C PRO A 53 -11.89 21.31 -15.97
N ASP A 54 -11.49 22.53 -16.33
CA ASP A 54 -10.98 22.85 -17.68
C ASP A 54 -9.55 22.32 -17.81
N VAL A 55 -9.23 21.73 -18.96
CA VAL A 55 -7.89 21.13 -19.19
C VAL A 55 -6.77 22.17 -19.16
N ARG A 56 -7.05 23.42 -19.54
CA ARG A 56 -6.09 24.52 -19.69
C ARG A 56 -5.55 25.04 -18.34
N ASP A 57 -6.44 25.32 -17.38
CA ASP A 57 -6.08 25.88 -16.07
C ASP A 57 -6.27 24.91 -14.90
N GLY A 58 -6.91 23.76 -15.15
CA GLY A 58 -7.14 22.73 -14.14
C GLY A 58 -8.15 23.09 -13.07
N LEU A 59 -8.94 24.14 -13.26
CA LEU A 59 -9.85 24.66 -12.27
C LEU A 59 -11.31 24.37 -12.63
N LYS A 60 -12.08 24.11 -11.59
CA LYS A 60 -13.55 24.19 -11.67
C LYS A 60 -13.97 25.64 -11.60
N PRO A 61 -15.17 26.02 -12.09
CA PRO A 61 -15.63 27.41 -12.06
C PRO A 61 -15.52 28.08 -10.67
N VAL A 62 -15.88 27.37 -9.60
CA VAL A 62 -15.76 27.92 -8.24
C VAL A 62 -14.32 28.20 -7.83
N HIS A 63 -13.36 27.31 -8.15
CA HIS A 63 -11.94 27.55 -7.86
C HIS A 63 -11.40 28.74 -8.64
N ARG A 64 -11.72 28.84 -9.93
CA ARG A 64 -11.31 29.95 -10.80
C ARG A 64 -11.86 31.27 -10.26
N ARG A 65 -13.11 31.33 -9.89
CA ARG A 65 -13.75 32.53 -9.30
C ARG A 65 -13.13 32.92 -7.96
N VAL A 66 -12.77 31.94 -7.11
CA VAL A 66 -12.07 32.23 -5.85
C VAL A 66 -10.69 32.85 -6.12
N ILE A 67 -9.89 32.26 -6.99
CA ILE A 67 -8.53 32.76 -7.30
C ILE A 67 -8.62 34.13 -7.98
N TYR A 68 -9.54 34.33 -8.94
CA TYR A 68 -9.71 35.60 -9.63
C TYR A 68 -10.22 36.70 -8.68
N ALA A 69 -11.23 36.42 -7.84
CA ALA A 69 -11.71 37.38 -6.85
C ALA A 69 -10.61 37.76 -5.84
N MET A 70 -9.75 36.83 -5.46
CA MET A 70 -8.62 37.16 -4.58
C MET A 70 -7.59 38.06 -5.30
N TYR A 71 -7.37 37.87 -6.57
CA TYR A 71 -6.50 38.73 -7.38
C TYR A 71 -7.10 40.12 -7.56
N ASP A 72 -8.36 40.22 -8.00
CA ASP A 72 -9.11 41.46 -8.20
C ASP A 72 -9.23 42.27 -6.91
N GLY A 73 -9.57 41.60 -5.78
CA GLY A 73 -9.64 42.22 -4.45
C GLY A 73 -8.28 42.57 -3.82
N GLY A 74 -7.16 42.26 -4.48
CA GLY A 74 -5.82 42.60 -4.02
C GLY A 74 -5.32 41.78 -2.82
N TYR A 75 -5.85 40.56 -2.61
CA TYR A 75 -5.45 39.63 -1.52
C TYR A 75 -4.15 38.89 -1.85
N ARG A 76 -3.12 39.61 -2.25
CA ARG A 76 -1.86 39.11 -2.78
C ARG A 76 -0.91 38.61 -1.69
N PRO A 77 0.11 37.80 -2.01
CA PRO A 77 1.05 37.23 -1.05
C PRO A 77 1.88 38.29 -0.29
N ASP A 78 2.20 39.42 -0.95
CA ASP A 78 2.94 40.56 -0.41
C ASP A 78 2.11 41.51 0.48
N ARG A 79 0.80 41.26 0.57
CA ARG A 79 -0.13 42.05 1.38
C ARG A 79 -0.41 41.36 2.72
N GLY A 80 -1.06 42.11 3.63
CA GLY A 80 -1.51 41.63 4.92
C GLY A 80 -2.58 40.56 4.82
N TRP A 81 -2.79 39.84 5.91
CA TRP A 81 -3.83 38.83 6.04
C TRP A 81 -5.24 39.47 6.01
N ASN A 82 -6.17 38.77 5.41
CA ASN A 82 -7.57 39.17 5.33
C ASN A 82 -8.49 38.08 5.88
N LYS A 83 -9.55 38.46 6.55
CA LYS A 83 -10.55 37.50 7.04
C LYS A 83 -11.14 36.71 5.86
N CYS A 84 -11.26 35.40 6.01
CA CYS A 84 -11.84 34.55 4.98
C CYS A 84 -13.29 34.98 4.65
N SER A 85 -14.03 35.45 5.64
CA SER A 85 -15.39 35.97 5.43
C SER A 85 -15.46 37.13 4.44
N ARG A 86 -14.43 37.96 4.37
CA ARG A 86 -14.36 39.07 3.39
C ARG A 86 -14.16 38.51 1.98
N VAL A 87 -13.21 37.59 1.81
CA VAL A 87 -12.96 36.95 0.51
C VAL A 87 -14.19 36.18 0.03
N VAL A 88 -14.83 35.40 0.92
CA VAL A 88 -16.08 34.67 0.61
C VAL A 88 -17.19 35.64 0.18
N GLY A 89 -17.33 36.80 0.87
CA GLY A 89 -18.29 37.83 0.52
C GLY A 89 -18.07 38.41 -0.88
N ASP A 90 -16.80 38.72 -1.23
CA ASP A 90 -16.43 39.24 -2.55
C ASP A 90 -16.71 38.21 -3.66
N VAL A 91 -16.36 36.92 -3.42
CA VAL A 91 -16.63 35.83 -4.36
C VAL A 91 -18.13 35.66 -4.59
N MET A 92 -18.91 35.59 -3.50
CA MET A 92 -20.36 35.39 -3.55
C MET A 92 -21.09 36.59 -4.21
N GLY A 93 -20.68 37.79 -3.87
CA GLY A 93 -21.36 39.00 -4.35
C GLY A 93 -21.06 39.32 -5.82
N LYS A 94 -19.81 39.06 -6.27
CA LYS A 94 -19.40 39.46 -7.61
C LYS A 94 -19.46 38.33 -8.64
N TYR A 95 -19.12 37.08 -8.27
CA TYR A 95 -18.82 36.06 -9.27
C TYR A 95 -19.59 34.75 -9.09
N HIS A 96 -19.87 34.31 -7.85
CA HIS A 96 -20.39 32.95 -7.60
C HIS A 96 -21.67 32.98 -6.74
N PRO A 97 -22.88 33.00 -7.33
CA PRO A 97 -24.15 33.14 -6.63
C PRO A 97 -24.59 31.84 -5.93
N HIS A 98 -23.80 31.33 -5.03
CA HIS A 98 -24.06 30.09 -4.26
C HIS A 98 -23.78 30.32 -2.76
N GLY A 99 -24.14 29.34 -1.93
CA GLY A 99 -23.98 29.43 -0.47
C GLY A 99 -22.54 29.70 -0.03
N ASP A 100 -22.40 30.58 0.95
CA ASP A 100 -21.14 30.99 1.55
C ASP A 100 -20.32 29.82 2.10
N SER A 101 -20.96 28.81 2.67
CA SER A 101 -20.32 27.60 3.17
C SER A 101 -19.59 26.85 2.07
N ALA A 102 -20.18 26.66 0.88
CA ALA A 102 -19.56 25.96 -0.23
C ALA A 102 -18.32 26.71 -0.77
N ILE A 103 -18.40 28.04 -0.80
CA ILE A 103 -17.28 28.90 -1.19
C ILE A 103 -16.17 28.81 -0.14
N TYR A 104 -16.54 28.88 1.15
CA TYR A 104 -15.55 28.77 2.24
C TYR A 104 -14.86 27.41 2.26
N ASP A 105 -15.59 26.31 2.13
CA ASP A 105 -15.02 24.95 2.07
C ASP A 105 -14.06 24.80 0.89
N THR A 106 -14.38 25.40 -0.24
CA THR A 106 -13.48 25.44 -1.41
C THR A 106 -12.20 26.20 -1.09
N LEU A 107 -12.30 27.39 -0.50
CA LEU A 107 -11.17 28.22 -0.10
C LEU A 107 -10.29 27.50 0.93
N VAL A 108 -10.91 26.85 1.92
CA VAL A 108 -10.23 26.04 2.93
C VAL A 108 -9.42 24.92 2.27
N ARG A 109 -10.05 24.16 1.33
CA ARG A 109 -9.39 23.07 0.64
C ARG A 109 -8.16 23.52 -0.16
N LEU A 110 -8.22 24.70 -0.82
CA LEU A 110 -7.08 25.29 -1.53
C LEU A 110 -5.90 25.67 -0.62
N ALA A 111 -6.12 25.77 0.70
CA ALA A 111 -5.10 26.08 1.71
C ALA A 111 -4.57 24.84 2.45
N GLN A 112 -5.24 23.69 2.36
CA GLN A 112 -4.90 22.47 3.12
C GLN A 112 -3.71 21.71 2.50
N PRO A 113 -2.61 21.46 3.26
CA PRO A 113 -1.43 20.78 2.74
C PRO A 113 -1.60 19.28 2.49
N TRP A 114 -2.65 18.64 3.05
CA TRP A 114 -3.00 17.25 2.80
C TRP A 114 -3.97 17.07 1.63
N ALA A 115 -4.62 18.16 1.17
CA ALA A 115 -5.55 18.14 0.05
C ALA A 115 -4.90 18.61 -1.27
N MET A 116 -3.97 19.58 -1.19
CA MET A 116 -3.30 20.17 -2.34
C MET A 116 -1.82 19.81 -2.35
N ARG A 117 -1.33 19.30 -3.48
CA ARG A 117 0.11 19.02 -3.62
C ARG A 117 0.92 20.32 -3.60
N TYR A 118 0.40 21.36 -4.24
CA TYR A 118 0.91 22.74 -4.20
C TYR A 118 -0.24 23.70 -3.88
N LYS A 119 -0.21 24.30 -2.72
CA LYS A 119 -1.28 25.18 -2.24
C LYS A 119 -1.44 26.42 -3.10
N LEU A 120 -2.66 26.81 -3.38
CA LEU A 120 -3.01 28.05 -4.07
C LEU A 120 -3.45 29.17 -3.09
N VAL A 121 -3.79 28.83 -1.87
CA VAL A 121 -4.15 29.78 -0.81
C VAL A 121 -3.25 29.55 0.40
N GLN A 122 -2.80 30.64 1.02
CA GLN A 122 -2.17 30.62 2.33
C GLN A 122 -3.25 30.91 3.37
N GLY A 123 -3.34 30.06 4.39
CA GLY A 123 -4.27 30.22 5.51
C GLY A 123 -3.55 30.52 6.81
N GLN A 124 -4.18 31.35 7.67
CA GLN A 124 -3.76 31.62 9.04
C GLN A 124 -4.93 31.33 9.98
N GLY A 125 -4.70 30.51 11.01
CA GLY A 125 -5.69 30.01 11.93
C GLY A 125 -5.97 28.53 11.74
N ASN A 126 -7.11 28.04 12.23
CA ASN A 126 -7.49 26.64 12.10
C ASN A 126 -8.23 26.38 10.79
N PHE A 127 -7.58 25.71 9.85
CA PHE A 127 -8.13 25.24 8.57
C PHE A 127 -8.51 23.76 8.59
N GLY A 128 -8.75 23.18 9.79
CA GLY A 128 -9.09 21.80 9.98
C GLY A 128 -7.88 20.89 10.14
N SER A 129 -8.13 19.60 10.26
CA SER A 129 -7.12 18.53 10.27
C SER A 129 -7.37 17.56 9.11
N GLN A 130 -6.47 16.60 8.93
CA GLN A 130 -6.70 15.47 8.02
C GLN A 130 -7.77 14.50 8.58
N GLY A 131 -8.01 14.57 9.89
CA GLY A 131 -9.05 13.83 10.60
C GLY A 131 -10.44 14.45 10.48
N ASN A 132 -11.21 14.37 11.56
CA ASN A 132 -12.60 14.85 11.60
C ASN A 132 -12.75 16.32 12.01
N ASP A 133 -11.65 17.00 12.36
CA ASP A 133 -11.73 18.42 12.75
C ASP A 133 -11.97 19.29 11.52
N GLY A 134 -13.10 19.97 11.51
CA GLY A 134 -13.43 20.98 10.50
C GLY A 134 -12.65 22.28 10.67
N ALA A 135 -12.63 23.10 9.63
CA ALA A 135 -12.08 24.44 9.73
C ALA A 135 -12.92 25.32 10.71
N ALA A 136 -12.25 26.22 11.42
CA ALA A 136 -12.93 27.21 12.23
C ALA A 136 -13.81 28.13 11.35
N ALA A 137 -14.84 28.74 11.91
CA ALA A 137 -15.74 29.61 11.17
C ALA A 137 -14.94 30.75 10.47
N MET A 138 -15.35 31.11 9.26
CA MET A 138 -14.65 32.04 8.35
C MET A 138 -14.39 33.44 8.95
N ARG A 139 -15.10 33.83 10.01
CA ARG A 139 -14.86 35.08 10.75
C ARG A 139 -13.60 35.06 11.60
N TYR A 140 -13.07 33.85 11.93
CA TYR A 140 -11.84 33.70 12.72
C TYR A 140 -10.61 33.47 11.83
N THR A 141 -10.75 32.72 10.76
CA THR A 141 -9.64 32.40 9.85
C THR A 141 -9.30 33.55 8.93
N GLU A 142 -8.04 33.60 8.52
CA GLU A 142 -7.51 34.61 7.60
C GLU A 142 -6.80 33.93 6.43
N CYS A 143 -6.84 34.56 5.28
CA CYS A 143 -6.21 34.03 4.08
C CYS A 143 -5.60 35.11 3.19
N LYS A 144 -4.78 34.69 2.27
CA LYS A 144 -4.24 35.43 1.13
C LYS A 144 -3.83 34.45 0.04
N MET A 145 -3.61 34.89 -1.19
CA MET A 145 -3.07 34.04 -2.25
C MET A 145 -1.73 33.45 -1.86
N ALA A 146 -1.49 32.20 -2.25
CA ALA A 146 -0.14 31.64 -2.20
C ALA A 146 0.74 32.25 -3.31
N PRO A 147 2.06 32.32 -3.13
CA PRO A 147 2.95 32.84 -4.17
C PRO A 147 2.80 32.14 -5.53
N LEU A 148 2.62 30.82 -5.53
CA LEU A 148 2.39 30.04 -6.76
C LEU A 148 1.06 30.41 -7.45
N ALA A 149 0.01 30.77 -6.70
CA ALA A 149 -1.26 31.18 -7.27
C ALA A 149 -1.17 32.46 -8.10
N MET A 150 -0.14 33.29 -7.87
CA MET A 150 0.12 34.46 -8.72
C MET A 150 0.52 34.06 -10.13
N GLU A 151 1.15 32.90 -10.31
CA GLU A 151 1.51 32.38 -11.63
C GLU A 151 0.28 31.86 -12.41
N MET A 152 -0.85 31.61 -11.73
CA MET A 152 -2.13 31.28 -12.38
C MET A 152 -2.76 32.51 -13.07
N VAL A 153 -2.58 33.71 -12.50
CA VAL A 153 -3.26 34.96 -12.92
C VAL A 153 -2.29 35.97 -13.51
N ARG A 154 -1.01 35.62 -13.65
CA ARG A 154 0.00 36.55 -14.15
C ARG A 154 -0.31 37.00 -15.56
N ASP A 155 -0.16 38.27 -15.81
CA ASP A 155 -0.45 38.94 -17.08
C ASP A 155 -1.94 38.84 -17.58
N ILE A 156 -2.88 38.56 -16.67
CA ILE A 156 -4.32 38.45 -16.98
C ILE A 156 -4.89 39.78 -17.48
N ASP A 157 -4.31 40.92 -17.05
CA ASP A 157 -4.69 42.28 -17.44
C ASP A 157 -4.17 42.66 -18.85
N GLN A 158 -3.48 41.73 -19.55
CA GLN A 158 -2.86 41.97 -20.86
C GLN A 158 -3.58 41.22 -21.98
N ASP A 159 -4.89 41.10 -21.88
CA ASP A 159 -5.76 40.45 -22.86
C ASP A 159 -5.36 38.99 -23.21
N THR A 160 -4.76 38.28 -22.24
CA THR A 160 -4.23 36.93 -22.44
C THR A 160 -5.29 35.85 -22.55
N VAL A 161 -6.48 36.09 -21.98
CA VAL A 161 -7.60 35.16 -21.93
C VAL A 161 -8.92 35.89 -22.19
N ASP A 162 -9.96 35.16 -22.57
CA ASP A 162 -11.29 35.74 -22.75
C ASP A 162 -12.01 35.97 -21.44
N PHE A 163 -12.80 37.03 -21.42
CA PHE A 163 -13.67 37.40 -20.33
C PHE A 163 -15.13 37.27 -20.75
N GLN A 164 -15.99 36.91 -19.83
CA GLN A 164 -17.43 36.85 -20.00
C GLN A 164 -18.12 37.66 -18.91
N PRO A 165 -19.36 38.13 -19.13
CA PRO A 165 -20.15 38.74 -18.06
C PRO A 165 -20.36 37.74 -16.92
N ASN A 166 -20.41 38.24 -15.69
CA ASN A 166 -20.81 37.49 -14.53
C ASN A 166 -22.35 37.19 -14.56
N TYR A 167 -22.87 36.55 -13.50
CA TYR A 167 -24.27 36.12 -13.40
C TYR A 167 -25.31 37.25 -13.49
N ASP A 168 -24.95 38.48 -13.13
CA ASP A 168 -25.84 39.66 -13.15
C ASP A 168 -25.45 40.74 -14.20
N ASN A 169 -24.47 40.46 -15.05
CA ASN A 169 -23.91 41.32 -16.09
C ASN A 169 -23.33 42.66 -15.59
N LYS A 170 -22.94 42.75 -14.32
CA LYS A 170 -22.31 43.97 -13.78
C LYS A 170 -20.78 43.92 -13.75
N GLU A 171 -20.22 42.73 -13.61
CA GLU A 171 -18.79 42.48 -13.59
C GLU A 171 -18.42 41.49 -14.71
N THR A 172 -17.15 41.40 -14.99
CA THR A 172 -16.61 40.40 -15.93
C THR A 172 -15.74 39.40 -15.20
N GLU A 173 -15.82 38.16 -15.60
CA GLU A 173 -14.99 37.07 -15.08
C GLU A 173 -14.21 36.38 -16.20
N PRO A 174 -13.00 35.85 -15.95
CA PRO A 174 -12.25 35.12 -16.97
C PRO A 174 -12.89 33.77 -17.23
N VAL A 175 -12.98 33.40 -18.50
CA VAL A 175 -13.41 32.07 -18.96
C VAL A 175 -12.43 31.00 -18.49
N VAL A 176 -11.14 31.31 -18.53
CA VAL A 176 -10.00 30.45 -18.10
C VAL A 176 -8.89 31.37 -17.58
N LEU A 177 -8.02 30.85 -16.70
CA LEU A 177 -6.84 31.59 -16.24
C LEU A 177 -5.63 31.34 -17.15
N PRO A 178 -4.68 32.29 -17.26
CA PRO A 178 -3.45 32.09 -18.01
C PRO A 178 -2.62 30.86 -17.57
N SER A 179 -2.59 30.55 -16.29
CA SER A 179 -2.05 29.31 -15.70
C SER A 179 -0.68 28.90 -16.24
N ARG A 180 0.38 29.62 -15.86
CA ARG A 180 1.76 29.45 -16.37
C ARG A 180 2.43 28.13 -15.93
N PHE A 181 1.73 27.25 -15.27
CA PHE A 181 2.14 25.87 -14.97
C PHE A 181 0.95 24.93 -15.14
N PRO A 182 1.17 23.65 -15.46
CA PRO A 182 0.11 22.68 -15.78
C PRO A 182 -0.61 22.22 -14.50
N ASN A 183 -1.42 23.12 -13.92
CA ASN A 183 -2.08 22.96 -12.62
C ASN A 183 -2.95 21.70 -12.54
N LEU A 184 -3.61 21.29 -13.63
CA LEU A 184 -4.47 20.10 -13.61
C LEU A 184 -3.70 18.81 -13.31
N LEU A 185 -2.52 18.64 -13.89
CA LEU A 185 -1.65 17.50 -13.57
C LEU A 185 -1.02 17.63 -12.18
N VAL A 186 -0.55 18.84 -11.85
CA VAL A 186 0.20 19.09 -10.61
C VAL A 186 -0.67 18.93 -9.37
N ASN A 187 -1.85 19.52 -9.34
CA ASN A 187 -2.77 19.49 -8.20
C ASN A 187 -3.92 18.49 -8.35
N GLY A 188 -4.12 17.91 -9.52
CA GLY A 188 -5.21 17.00 -9.77
C GLY A 188 -6.59 17.66 -9.66
N SER A 189 -7.63 16.85 -9.80
CA SER A 189 -9.01 17.27 -9.56
C SER A 189 -9.89 16.04 -9.34
N SER A 190 -10.89 16.15 -8.45
CA SER A 190 -11.92 15.12 -8.28
C SER A 190 -13.29 15.76 -8.28
N GLY A 191 -14.28 15.15 -8.94
CA GLY A 191 -15.65 15.70 -9.04
C GLY A 191 -16.63 14.69 -9.58
N ILE A 192 -17.89 14.82 -9.13
CA ILE A 192 -19.00 13.97 -9.55
C ILE A 192 -20.00 14.83 -10.29
N ALA A 193 -20.21 14.53 -11.58
CA ALA A 193 -21.19 15.18 -12.43
C ALA A 193 -22.37 14.24 -12.71
N VAL A 194 -23.26 14.63 -13.58
CA VAL A 194 -24.37 13.78 -14.02
C VAL A 194 -23.86 12.77 -15.04
N GLY A 195 -23.96 11.49 -14.74
CA GLY A 195 -23.55 10.41 -15.63
C GLY A 195 -22.04 10.21 -15.78
N MET A 196 -21.19 11.03 -15.14
CA MET A 196 -19.73 10.93 -15.22
C MET A 196 -19.06 11.48 -13.97
N ALA A 197 -17.82 11.09 -13.74
CA ALA A 197 -17.01 11.59 -12.65
C ALA A 197 -15.58 11.81 -13.14
N THR A 198 -14.86 12.73 -12.53
CA THR A 198 -13.42 12.93 -12.73
C THR A 198 -12.67 12.60 -11.45
N ASN A 199 -11.49 11.97 -11.60
CA ASN A 199 -10.60 11.71 -10.49
C ASN A 199 -9.16 11.68 -11.04
N ILE A 200 -8.55 12.84 -11.12
CA ILE A 200 -7.21 13.06 -11.67
C ILE A 200 -6.23 13.16 -10.49
N PRO A 201 -5.21 12.30 -10.42
CA PRO A 201 -4.23 12.33 -9.33
C PRO A 201 -3.29 13.53 -9.44
N THR A 202 -2.65 13.87 -8.32
CA THR A 202 -1.62 14.90 -8.24
C THR A 202 -0.26 14.36 -8.72
N HIS A 203 0.61 15.26 -9.25
CA HIS A 203 1.93 14.90 -9.74
C HIS A 203 3.01 15.88 -9.25
N ASN A 204 4.26 15.44 -9.32
CA ASN A 204 5.40 16.27 -8.97
C ASN A 204 5.66 17.33 -10.07
N LEU A 205 5.84 18.60 -9.68
CA LEU A 205 6.01 19.73 -10.60
C LEU A 205 7.29 19.61 -11.44
N ARG A 206 8.38 19.07 -10.88
CA ARG A 206 9.64 18.87 -11.61
C ARG A 206 9.48 17.80 -12.69
N GLU A 207 8.85 16.66 -12.37
CA GLU A 207 8.61 15.59 -13.33
C GLU A 207 7.69 16.05 -14.47
N VAL A 208 6.64 16.80 -14.16
CA VAL A 208 5.74 17.37 -15.17
C VAL A 208 6.46 18.36 -16.06
N ASN A 209 7.33 19.22 -15.46
CA ASN A 209 8.16 20.13 -16.25
C ASN A 209 9.09 19.38 -17.22
N GLU A 210 9.77 18.32 -16.77
CA GLU A 210 10.64 17.51 -17.65
C GLU A 210 9.88 16.98 -18.88
N ALA A 211 8.65 16.57 -18.70
CA ALA A 211 7.80 16.11 -19.79
C ALA A 211 7.37 17.26 -20.72
N VAL A 212 7.02 18.43 -20.15
CA VAL A 212 6.71 19.64 -20.93
C VAL A 212 7.93 20.13 -21.71
N GLN A 213 9.11 20.18 -21.10
CA GLN A 213 10.36 20.59 -21.78
C GLN A 213 10.68 19.66 -22.94
N TRP A 214 10.51 18.34 -22.76
CA TRP A 214 10.69 17.41 -23.86
C TRP A 214 9.71 17.67 -25.01
N SER A 215 8.43 17.89 -24.69
CA SER A 215 7.40 18.19 -25.71
C SER A 215 7.70 19.48 -26.50
N LEU A 216 8.12 20.54 -25.80
CA LEU A 216 8.49 21.81 -26.42
C LEU A 216 9.70 21.66 -27.37
N ALA A 217 10.65 20.79 -27.01
CA ALA A 217 11.82 20.49 -27.82
C ALA A 217 11.50 19.60 -29.05
N HIS A 218 10.38 18.88 -29.03
CA HIS A 218 9.99 17.93 -30.08
C HIS A 218 8.57 18.22 -30.62
N PRO A 219 8.33 19.39 -31.23
CA PRO A 219 6.98 19.83 -31.63
C PRO A 219 6.33 18.94 -32.68
N ASN A 220 7.10 18.14 -33.41
CA ASN A 220 6.64 17.24 -34.45
C ASN A 220 6.55 15.78 -34.00
N ALA A 221 6.74 15.49 -32.72
CA ALA A 221 6.61 14.13 -32.20
C ALA A 221 5.17 13.62 -32.35
N SER A 222 5.02 12.35 -32.64
CA SER A 222 3.70 11.70 -32.64
C SER A 222 3.13 11.62 -31.23
N HIS A 223 1.83 11.49 -31.12
CA HIS A 223 1.16 11.31 -29.82
C HIS A 223 1.69 10.10 -29.04
N GLU A 224 2.12 9.05 -29.70
CA GLU A 224 2.66 7.87 -29.04
C GLU A 224 4.09 8.12 -28.52
N GLU A 225 4.93 8.78 -29.30
CA GLU A 225 6.27 9.18 -28.86
C GLU A 225 6.21 10.15 -27.66
N LEU A 226 5.27 11.10 -27.71
CA LEU A 226 5.05 12.03 -26.61
C LEU A 226 4.56 11.29 -25.36
N LEU A 227 3.63 10.33 -25.50
CA LEU A 227 3.12 9.55 -24.39
C LEU A 227 4.25 8.76 -23.70
N GLU A 228 5.07 8.05 -24.46
CA GLU A 228 6.21 7.29 -23.91
C GLU A 228 7.21 8.23 -23.21
N ALA A 229 7.53 9.36 -23.82
CA ALA A 229 8.41 10.36 -23.25
C ALA A 229 7.86 10.95 -21.93
N CYS A 230 6.54 11.17 -21.86
CA CYS A 230 5.87 11.62 -20.66
C CYS A 230 5.91 10.56 -19.54
N MET A 231 5.66 9.29 -19.89
CA MET A 231 5.67 8.17 -18.94
C MET A 231 7.08 7.86 -18.40
N GLU A 232 8.11 8.13 -19.18
CA GLU A 232 9.50 8.00 -18.73
C GLU A 232 9.86 9.05 -17.66
N ARG A 233 9.35 10.27 -17.77
CA ARG A 233 9.67 11.42 -16.92
C ARG A 233 8.72 11.54 -15.74
N ILE A 234 7.42 11.42 -15.97
CA ILE A 234 6.38 11.40 -14.92
C ILE A 234 6.23 9.98 -14.41
N LYS A 235 6.96 9.66 -13.35
CA LYS A 235 7.08 8.30 -12.82
C LYS A 235 5.76 7.72 -12.31
N GLY A 236 4.82 8.58 -11.92
CA GLY A 236 3.53 8.22 -11.36
C GLY A 236 2.91 9.35 -10.54
N PRO A 237 1.73 9.17 -9.97
CA PRO A 237 1.14 10.11 -9.02
C PRO A 237 2.08 10.46 -7.87
N ASP A 238 2.00 11.71 -7.40
CA ASP A 238 2.76 12.21 -6.25
C ASP A 238 1.78 12.90 -5.29
N PHE A 239 1.35 12.18 -4.26
CA PHE A 239 0.31 12.63 -3.35
C PHE A 239 0.83 13.57 -2.26
N PRO A 240 0.00 14.53 -1.80
CA PRO A 240 0.40 15.51 -0.79
C PRO A 240 0.93 14.90 0.51
N GLY A 241 0.34 13.81 0.97
CA GLY A 241 0.70 13.09 2.20
C GLY A 241 1.83 12.07 2.05
N GLY A 242 2.42 11.92 0.85
CA GLY A 242 3.43 10.89 0.58
C GLY A 242 2.80 9.51 0.36
N ALA A 243 3.10 8.55 1.23
CA ALA A 243 2.72 7.15 1.17
C ALA A 243 3.40 6.35 0.03
N LEU A 244 3.05 5.08 -0.11
CA LEU A 244 3.60 4.17 -1.10
C LEU A 244 2.58 3.92 -2.20
N ILE A 245 3.06 3.77 -3.43
CA ILE A 245 2.30 3.16 -4.53
C ILE A 245 2.87 1.77 -4.77
N VAL A 246 2.00 0.77 -4.82
CA VAL A 246 2.36 -0.64 -5.00
C VAL A 246 2.12 -1.06 -6.44
N GLY A 247 3.21 -1.38 -7.16
CA GLY A 247 3.16 -1.74 -8.57
C GLY A 247 3.04 -0.54 -9.52
N ARG A 248 3.25 -0.77 -10.82
CA ARG A 248 3.21 0.26 -11.87
C ARG A 248 2.06 0.10 -12.85
N GLN A 249 1.44 -1.09 -12.92
CA GLN A 249 0.42 -1.40 -13.93
C GLN A 249 -0.73 -0.39 -13.93
N GLY A 250 -1.28 -0.07 -12.74
CA GLY A 250 -2.38 0.89 -12.64
C GLY A 250 -2.01 2.31 -13.05
N ILE A 251 -0.73 2.70 -12.92
CA ILE A 251 -0.21 3.98 -13.41
C ILE A 251 -0.17 3.96 -14.95
N GLU A 252 0.39 2.91 -15.54
CA GLU A 252 0.51 2.75 -16.99
C GLU A 252 -0.88 2.73 -17.65
N ASP A 253 -1.82 2.00 -17.10
CA ASP A 253 -3.21 1.97 -17.55
C ASP A 253 -3.84 3.36 -17.52
N ALA A 254 -3.66 4.11 -16.42
CA ALA A 254 -4.20 5.47 -16.28
C ALA A 254 -3.60 6.42 -17.33
N TYR A 255 -2.31 6.36 -17.57
CA TYR A 255 -1.62 7.26 -18.49
C TYR A 255 -1.92 6.96 -19.95
N ARG A 256 -2.05 5.68 -20.31
CA ARG A 256 -2.35 5.25 -21.68
C ARG A 256 -3.82 5.37 -22.07
N THR A 257 -4.73 5.16 -21.11
CA THR A 257 -6.18 5.07 -21.42
C THR A 257 -7.01 6.16 -20.76
N GLY A 258 -6.44 6.94 -19.85
CA GLY A 258 -7.15 7.88 -18.98
C GLY A 258 -7.89 7.19 -17.84
N ARG A 259 -7.77 5.86 -17.66
CA ARG A 259 -8.40 5.09 -16.58
C ARG A 259 -7.43 4.07 -16.04
N GLY A 260 -7.32 4.00 -14.72
CA GLY A 260 -6.42 3.05 -14.04
C GLY A 260 -6.73 2.94 -12.56
N SER A 261 -6.14 1.93 -11.93
CA SER A 261 -6.36 1.60 -10.52
C SER A 261 -5.00 1.58 -9.82
N VAL A 262 -4.69 2.65 -9.08
CA VAL A 262 -3.40 2.83 -8.39
C VAL A 262 -3.54 2.41 -6.94
N THR A 263 -2.86 1.33 -6.55
CA THR A 263 -2.87 0.85 -5.17
C THR A 263 -1.93 1.71 -4.31
N MET A 264 -2.49 2.36 -3.30
CA MET A 264 -1.77 3.15 -2.31
C MET A 264 -1.63 2.36 -1.01
N ARG A 265 -0.50 2.49 -0.33
CA ARG A 265 -0.24 1.83 0.96
C ARG A 265 0.40 2.82 1.93
N ALA A 266 -0.04 2.80 3.18
CA ALA A 266 0.54 3.57 4.28
C ALA A 266 2.00 3.19 4.53
N VAL A 267 2.78 4.13 5.05
CA VAL A 267 4.10 3.85 5.62
C VAL A 267 3.91 3.53 7.09
N ILE A 268 4.38 2.35 7.48
CA ILE A 268 4.30 1.85 8.86
C ILE A 268 5.70 1.49 9.32
N ASP A 269 6.15 2.15 10.37
CA ASP A 269 7.41 1.86 11.05
C ASP A 269 7.16 0.99 12.28
N MET A 270 8.11 0.12 12.62
CA MET A 270 8.05 -0.70 13.83
C MET A 270 8.89 -0.03 14.91
N GLU A 271 8.27 0.28 16.03
CA GLU A 271 8.92 0.89 17.17
C GLU A 271 8.61 0.10 18.45
N GLU A 272 9.43 0.29 19.47
CA GLU A 272 9.17 -0.25 20.80
C GLU A 272 8.79 0.87 21.78
N ASP A 273 7.71 0.68 22.54
CA ASP A 273 7.29 1.66 23.54
C ASP A 273 8.17 1.59 24.80
N LYS A 274 8.03 2.60 25.67
CA LYS A 274 8.77 2.67 26.95
C LYS A 274 8.55 1.48 27.89
N LYS A 275 7.59 0.59 27.58
CA LYS A 275 7.24 -0.60 28.36
C LYS A 275 7.70 -1.89 27.67
N GLY A 276 8.49 -1.80 26.61
CA GLY A 276 9.00 -2.94 25.84
C GLY A 276 7.91 -3.61 24.98
N ARG A 277 6.86 -2.89 24.56
CA ARG A 277 5.84 -3.41 23.67
C ARG A 277 6.11 -2.97 22.24
N GLN A 278 5.97 -3.87 21.29
CA GLN A 278 6.03 -3.55 19.88
C GLN A 278 4.86 -2.65 19.46
N CYS A 279 5.14 -1.65 18.64
CA CYS A 279 4.17 -0.71 18.13
C CYS A 279 4.32 -0.60 16.61
N LEU A 280 3.21 -0.58 15.90
CA LEU A 280 3.14 -0.18 14.50
C LEU A 280 2.80 1.30 14.46
N VAL A 281 3.70 2.11 13.94
CA VAL A 281 3.57 3.57 13.87
C VAL A 281 3.32 3.97 12.43
N VAL A 282 2.13 4.47 12.14
CA VAL A 282 1.73 4.94 10.81
C VAL A 282 2.18 6.39 10.67
N THR A 283 3.15 6.63 9.80
CA THR A 283 3.76 7.96 9.56
C THR A 283 3.25 8.63 8.30
N GLU A 284 2.80 7.86 7.32
CA GLU A 284 2.19 8.37 6.08
C GLU A 284 0.94 7.55 5.74
N LEU A 285 -0.14 8.23 5.37
CA LEU A 285 -1.42 7.62 5.02
C LEU A 285 -1.70 7.70 3.52
N PRO A 286 -2.44 6.75 2.96
CA PRO A 286 -2.99 6.87 1.60
C PRO A 286 -3.72 8.18 1.40
N TYR A 287 -3.63 8.74 0.19
CA TYR A 287 -4.29 10.00 -0.14
C TYR A 287 -5.80 9.94 0.13
N MET A 288 -6.34 10.97 0.77
CA MET A 288 -7.74 11.09 1.22
C MET A 288 -8.16 10.11 2.34
N CYS A 289 -7.23 9.35 2.92
CA CYS A 289 -7.53 8.55 4.10
C CYS A 289 -7.70 9.45 5.33
N ASN A 290 -8.81 9.27 6.05
CA ASN A 290 -9.09 9.98 7.30
C ASN A 290 -8.57 9.14 8.48
N PRO A 291 -7.62 9.64 9.30
CA PRO A 291 -7.00 8.89 10.40
C PRO A 291 -7.99 8.53 11.53
N ASP A 292 -8.98 9.37 11.85
CA ASP A 292 -9.94 9.10 12.92
C ASP A 292 -10.92 7.99 12.52
N ASN A 293 -11.41 8.04 11.28
CA ASN A 293 -12.26 6.99 10.73
C ASN A 293 -11.49 5.67 10.60
N LEU A 294 -10.20 5.74 10.26
CA LEU A 294 -9.31 4.59 10.21
C LEU A 294 -9.14 3.99 11.61
N ALA A 295 -8.84 4.79 12.63
CA ALA A 295 -8.68 4.33 14.01
C ALA A 295 -9.97 3.67 14.53
N THR A 296 -11.13 4.26 14.27
CA THR A 296 -12.44 3.70 14.59
C THR A 296 -12.63 2.34 13.90
N LYS A 297 -12.34 2.26 12.61
CA LYS A 297 -12.46 1.01 11.84
C LYS A 297 -11.55 -0.10 12.38
N ILE A 298 -10.31 0.24 12.76
CA ILE A 298 -9.38 -0.72 13.37
C ILE A 298 -9.95 -1.22 14.72
N ALA A 299 -10.45 -0.31 15.56
CA ALA A 299 -11.07 -0.68 16.84
C ALA A 299 -12.27 -1.63 16.65
N ASP A 300 -13.12 -1.38 15.65
CA ASP A 300 -14.26 -2.25 15.32
C ASP A 300 -13.80 -3.66 14.89
N LEU A 301 -12.73 -3.75 14.10
CA LEU A 301 -12.17 -5.03 13.66
C LEU A 301 -11.54 -5.81 14.82
N VAL A 302 -10.93 -5.13 15.78
CA VAL A 302 -10.40 -5.74 17.01
C VAL A 302 -11.54 -6.22 17.90
N ASN A 303 -12.55 -5.39 18.13
CA ASN A 303 -13.70 -5.72 18.99
C ASN A 303 -14.53 -6.89 18.41
N SER A 304 -14.63 -6.98 17.09
CA SER A 304 -15.30 -8.10 16.42
C SER A 304 -14.44 -9.37 16.32
N GLY A 305 -13.19 -9.33 16.83
CA GLY A 305 -12.27 -10.48 16.78
C GLY A 305 -11.72 -10.80 15.38
N ARG A 306 -11.93 -9.92 14.41
CA ARG A 306 -11.46 -10.12 13.03
C ARG A 306 -9.97 -9.83 12.87
N ILE A 307 -9.43 -8.93 13.67
CA ILE A 307 -7.99 -8.68 13.81
C ILE A 307 -7.63 -8.89 15.28
N ASN A 308 -6.68 -9.79 15.54
CA ASN A 308 -6.15 -10.06 16.86
C ASN A 308 -4.76 -9.42 17.00
N GLY A 309 -4.25 -9.35 18.26
CA GLY A 309 -2.88 -8.91 18.50
C GLY A 309 -2.73 -7.40 18.76
N ILE A 310 -3.77 -6.58 18.64
CA ILE A 310 -3.75 -5.15 18.98
C ILE A 310 -4.21 -4.96 20.43
N ALA A 311 -3.45 -4.16 21.19
CA ALA A 311 -3.74 -3.83 22.57
C ALA A 311 -4.34 -2.43 22.74
N ASP A 312 -3.88 -1.45 21.93
CA ASP A 312 -4.28 -0.04 22.06
C ASP A 312 -4.04 0.72 20.75
N ILE A 313 -4.74 1.81 20.53
CA ILE A 313 -4.55 2.71 19.40
C ILE A 313 -4.52 4.14 19.94
N ARG A 314 -3.50 4.91 19.54
CA ARG A 314 -3.33 6.30 19.94
C ARG A 314 -2.98 7.16 18.73
N ASP A 315 -3.55 8.35 18.68
CA ASP A 315 -3.12 9.39 17.76
C ASP A 315 -2.16 10.35 18.48
N ASP A 316 -0.88 10.24 18.15
CA ASP A 316 0.20 11.09 18.64
C ASP A 316 0.59 12.14 17.59
N SER A 317 -0.26 12.38 16.58
CA SER A 317 -0.04 13.35 15.49
C SER A 317 -0.05 14.78 16.01
N SER A 318 0.82 15.61 15.47
CA SER A 318 0.84 17.05 15.76
C SER A 318 1.51 17.84 14.63
N ALA A 319 1.38 19.15 14.64
CA ALA A 319 2.08 20.02 13.69
C ALA A 319 3.61 19.86 13.77
N ARG A 320 4.14 19.40 14.90
CA ARG A 320 5.58 19.20 15.13
C ARG A 320 6.06 17.81 14.71
N THR A 321 5.25 16.77 14.98
CA THR A 321 5.62 15.36 14.74
C THR A 321 5.16 14.86 13.37
N GLY A 322 4.26 15.59 12.69
CA GLY A 322 3.56 15.10 11.50
C GLY A 322 2.50 14.05 11.87
N GLN A 323 2.11 13.24 10.91
CA GLN A 323 1.20 12.10 11.09
C GLN A 323 1.89 11.03 11.95
N ARG A 324 1.22 10.58 13.03
CA ARG A 324 1.75 9.56 13.92
C ARG A 324 0.61 8.79 14.62
N LEU A 325 0.00 7.86 13.91
CA LEU A 325 -1.00 6.96 14.47
C LEU A 325 -0.28 5.72 15.01
N VAL A 326 -0.29 5.52 16.33
CA VAL A 326 0.43 4.46 17.04
C VAL A 326 -0.51 3.31 17.39
N ILE A 327 -0.27 2.15 16.83
CA ILE A 327 -1.00 0.90 17.07
C ILE A 327 -0.13 0.02 17.97
N VAL A 328 -0.49 -0.10 19.26
CA VAL A 328 0.28 -0.85 20.24
C VAL A 328 -0.13 -2.31 20.20
N LEU A 329 0.85 -3.21 20.07
CA LEU A 329 0.61 -4.64 19.96
C LEU A 329 0.56 -5.33 21.32
N LYS A 330 -0.09 -6.48 21.39
CA LYS A 330 0.01 -7.42 22.53
C LYS A 330 1.39 -8.08 22.51
N ARG A 331 1.85 -8.60 23.64
CA ARG A 331 3.20 -9.18 23.78
C ARG A 331 3.44 -10.41 22.90
N ASP A 332 2.37 -11.17 22.65
CA ASP A 332 2.33 -12.41 21.88
C ASP A 332 1.99 -12.18 20.38
N ALA A 333 1.87 -10.95 19.94
CA ALA A 333 1.47 -10.63 18.58
C ALA A 333 2.68 -10.51 17.66
N GLN A 334 2.61 -11.13 16.50
CA GLN A 334 3.59 -10.97 15.42
C GLN A 334 3.30 -9.69 14.63
N PRO A 335 4.19 -8.67 14.63
CA PRO A 335 3.92 -7.37 14.02
C PRO A 335 3.59 -7.45 12.52
N ARG A 336 4.30 -8.30 11.76
CA ARG A 336 4.07 -8.46 10.32
C ARG A 336 2.69 -9.01 10.00
N VAL A 337 2.21 -10.00 10.76
CA VAL A 337 0.88 -10.58 10.59
C VAL A 337 -0.21 -9.56 10.87
N VAL A 338 -0.07 -8.78 11.95
CA VAL A 338 -1.02 -7.71 12.28
C VAL A 338 -1.00 -6.64 11.18
N MET A 339 0.18 -6.24 10.72
CA MET A 339 0.34 -5.25 9.63
C MET A 339 -0.33 -5.71 8.34
N ASN A 340 -0.14 -6.96 7.93
CA ASN A 340 -0.77 -7.52 6.72
C ASN A 340 -2.30 -7.56 6.86
N ASN A 341 -2.81 -7.96 8.02
CA ASN A 341 -4.25 -7.93 8.29
C ASN A 341 -4.82 -6.50 8.26
N LEU A 342 -4.07 -5.52 8.75
CA LEU A 342 -4.45 -4.11 8.66
C LEU A 342 -4.50 -3.63 7.20
N TYR A 343 -3.53 -3.96 6.37
CA TYR A 343 -3.57 -3.65 4.92
C TYR A 343 -4.75 -4.30 4.21
N LYS A 344 -5.09 -5.53 4.56
CA LYS A 344 -6.20 -6.27 3.94
C LYS A 344 -7.59 -5.74 4.31
N HIS A 345 -7.76 -5.23 5.52
CA HIS A 345 -9.09 -4.95 6.08
C HIS A 345 -9.37 -3.47 6.35
N THR A 346 -8.41 -2.60 6.12
CA THR A 346 -8.53 -1.16 6.43
C THR A 346 -8.00 -0.29 5.29
N ALA A 347 -8.27 1.02 5.36
CA ALA A 347 -7.76 2.00 4.41
C ALA A 347 -6.24 2.30 4.56
N LEU A 348 -5.49 1.52 5.36
CA LEU A 348 -4.02 1.55 5.32
C LEU A 348 -3.46 1.05 3.99
N GLN A 349 -4.22 0.26 3.26
CA GLN A 349 -4.04 0.05 1.83
C GLN A 349 -5.37 0.31 1.13
N ASP A 350 -5.36 1.21 0.16
CA ASP A 350 -6.55 1.60 -0.58
C ASP A 350 -6.20 1.83 -2.06
N THR A 351 -7.21 1.94 -2.88
CA THR A 351 -7.04 2.07 -4.33
C THR A 351 -7.55 3.42 -4.80
N PHE A 352 -6.67 4.20 -5.45
CA PHE A 352 -7.05 5.42 -6.16
C PHE A 352 -7.50 5.05 -7.59
N GLY A 353 -8.80 5.11 -7.83
CA GLY A 353 -9.36 4.89 -9.17
C GLY A 353 -9.18 6.13 -10.04
N CYS A 354 -8.18 6.13 -10.93
CA CYS A 354 -7.96 7.20 -11.88
C CYS A 354 -9.07 7.24 -12.93
N ASN A 355 -9.64 8.42 -13.14
CA ASN A 355 -10.51 8.76 -14.27
C ASN A 355 -10.15 10.17 -14.74
N MET A 356 -9.31 10.24 -15.75
CA MET A 356 -8.67 11.48 -16.20
C MET A 356 -9.60 12.24 -17.18
N LEU A 357 -10.78 12.61 -16.66
CA LEU A 357 -11.83 13.32 -17.39
C LEU A 357 -11.72 14.83 -17.15
N ALA A 358 -11.60 15.62 -18.23
CA ALA A 358 -11.56 17.08 -18.19
C ALA A 358 -12.39 17.69 -19.31
N LEU A 359 -12.66 18.99 -19.22
CA LEU A 359 -13.30 19.75 -20.27
C LEU A 359 -12.26 20.22 -21.29
N VAL A 360 -12.48 19.90 -22.55
CA VAL A 360 -11.78 20.43 -23.71
C VAL A 360 -12.80 21.16 -24.56
N ASP A 361 -12.70 22.47 -24.68
CA ASP A 361 -13.67 23.32 -25.37
C ASP A 361 -15.12 23.07 -24.91
N ASN A 362 -15.32 23.03 -23.59
CA ASN A 362 -16.60 22.72 -22.90
C ASN A 362 -17.16 21.31 -23.17
N VAL A 363 -16.39 20.41 -23.80
CA VAL A 363 -16.78 19.02 -24.04
C VAL A 363 -16.01 18.10 -23.08
N PRO A 364 -16.69 17.26 -22.29
CA PRO A 364 -16.02 16.32 -21.39
C PRO A 364 -15.30 15.23 -22.19
N ARG A 365 -14.02 15.07 -21.97
CA ARG A 365 -13.17 14.03 -22.61
C ARG A 365 -12.30 13.32 -21.58
N THR A 366 -12.22 12.00 -21.69
CA THR A 366 -11.22 11.21 -20.98
C THR A 366 -9.90 11.32 -21.76
N LEU A 367 -8.86 11.81 -21.11
CA LEU A 367 -7.60 12.19 -21.73
C LEU A 367 -6.48 11.24 -21.32
N ARG A 368 -5.54 10.99 -22.22
CA ARG A 368 -4.25 10.36 -21.96
C ARG A 368 -3.26 11.40 -21.42
N LEU A 369 -2.16 10.95 -20.82
CA LEU A 369 -1.17 11.84 -20.22
C LEU A 369 -0.58 12.84 -21.23
N ASP A 370 -0.26 12.41 -22.46
CA ASP A 370 0.25 13.26 -23.52
C ASP A 370 -0.71 14.40 -23.89
N GLN A 371 -2.01 14.13 -23.87
CA GLN A 371 -3.03 15.11 -24.21
C GLN A 371 -3.15 16.25 -23.19
N PHE A 372 -2.96 15.97 -21.90
CA PHE A 372 -2.92 17.03 -20.89
C PHE A 372 -1.78 18.01 -21.13
N ILE A 373 -0.61 17.50 -21.50
CA ILE A 373 0.55 18.32 -21.78
C ILE A 373 0.35 19.12 -23.06
N SER A 374 -0.14 18.48 -24.13
CA SER A 374 -0.39 19.15 -25.41
C SER A 374 -1.40 20.29 -25.26
N TYR A 375 -2.58 20.04 -24.65
CA TYR A 375 -3.60 21.08 -24.45
C TYR A 375 -3.12 22.24 -23.58
N TRP A 376 -2.28 21.95 -22.58
CA TRP A 376 -1.70 23.02 -21.77
C TRP A 376 -0.67 23.83 -22.57
N ILE A 377 0.18 23.20 -23.38
CA ILE A 377 1.13 23.90 -24.26
C ILE A 377 0.37 24.76 -25.27
N ASP A 378 -0.65 24.25 -25.92
CA ASP A 378 -1.49 25.00 -26.87
C ASP A 378 -2.08 26.24 -26.21
N HIS A 379 -2.59 26.10 -24.98
CA HIS A 379 -3.08 27.23 -24.19
C HIS A 379 -1.98 28.24 -23.91
N GLN A 380 -0.76 27.81 -23.53
CA GLN A 380 0.35 28.72 -23.29
C GLN A 380 0.81 29.43 -24.56
N MET A 381 0.82 28.76 -25.70
CA MET A 381 1.12 29.40 -27.00
C MET A 381 0.13 30.54 -27.27
N GLU A 382 -1.15 30.31 -27.03
CA GLU A 382 -2.19 31.37 -27.20
C GLU A 382 -2.01 32.51 -26.19
N VAL A 383 -1.70 32.20 -24.92
CA VAL A 383 -1.42 33.21 -23.88
C VAL A 383 -0.21 34.08 -24.24
N ILE A 384 0.89 33.46 -24.71
CA ILE A 384 2.11 34.18 -25.14
C ILE A 384 1.81 35.03 -26.36
N ARG A 385 1.10 34.52 -27.35
CA ARG A 385 0.72 35.25 -28.56
C ARG A 385 -0.10 36.50 -28.21
N ARG A 386 -1.18 36.33 -27.47
CA ARG A 386 -2.08 37.46 -27.07
C ARG A 386 -1.38 38.47 -26.18
N ARG A 387 -0.57 38.04 -25.21
CA ARG A 387 0.24 38.89 -24.37
C ARG A 387 1.22 39.75 -25.21
N THR A 388 1.85 39.11 -26.19
CA THR A 388 2.82 39.80 -27.05
C THR A 388 2.13 40.77 -27.99
N GLU A 389 0.96 40.48 -28.55
CA GLU A 389 0.11 41.37 -29.34
C GLU A 389 -0.30 42.59 -28.50
N TYR A 390 -0.76 42.38 -27.26
CA TYR A 390 -1.10 43.47 -26.36
C TYR A 390 0.12 44.40 -26.07
N ARG A 391 1.25 43.80 -25.73
CA ARG A 391 2.49 44.55 -25.46
C ARG A 391 3.00 45.30 -26.69
N LEU A 392 2.91 44.68 -27.85
CA LEU A 392 3.25 45.31 -29.12
C LEU A 392 2.37 46.52 -29.39
N ALA A 393 1.06 46.38 -29.25
CA ALA A 393 0.12 47.47 -29.45
C ALA A 393 0.35 48.64 -28.49
N GLN A 394 0.67 48.37 -27.23
CA GLN A 394 1.02 49.40 -26.25
C GLN A 394 2.37 50.08 -26.61
N ALA A 395 3.38 49.27 -26.95
CA ALA A 395 4.67 49.81 -27.34
C ALA A 395 4.59 50.65 -28.62
N GLU A 396 3.78 50.24 -29.59
CA GLU A 396 3.57 51.04 -30.82
C GLU A 396 2.83 52.34 -30.54
N LYS A 397 1.81 52.36 -29.63
CA LYS A 397 1.14 53.59 -29.18
C LYS A 397 2.11 54.52 -28.46
N ASP A 398 2.93 54.01 -27.57
CA ASP A 398 3.89 54.80 -26.87
C ASP A 398 4.96 55.35 -27.84
N ALA A 399 5.50 54.52 -28.72
CA ALA A 399 6.51 54.93 -29.70
C ALA A 399 5.95 55.96 -30.66
N HIS A 400 4.68 55.88 -31.05
CA HIS A 400 3.98 56.81 -31.88
C HIS A 400 4.00 58.26 -31.25
N ILE A 401 3.72 58.35 -29.97
CA ILE A 401 3.80 59.59 -29.21
C ILE A 401 5.25 60.05 -29.09
N GLN A 402 6.19 59.16 -28.74
CA GLN A 402 7.60 59.53 -28.55
C GLN A 402 8.24 60.06 -29.84
N ARG A 403 7.92 59.48 -31.01
CA ARG A 403 8.38 59.96 -32.33
C ARG A 403 7.99 61.43 -32.57
N ALA A 404 6.74 61.76 -32.25
CA ALA A 404 6.28 63.15 -32.37
C ALA A 404 6.98 64.12 -31.42
N LEU A 405 7.21 63.66 -30.17
CA LEU A 405 7.96 64.47 -29.22
C LEU A 405 9.42 64.69 -29.65
N VAL A 406 10.08 63.71 -30.26
CA VAL A 406 11.44 63.87 -30.81
C VAL A 406 11.38 64.85 -31.96
N LYS A 407 10.46 64.73 -32.94
CA LYS A 407 10.29 65.71 -34.07
C LYS A 407 10.10 67.14 -33.53
N ALA A 408 9.24 67.29 -32.47
CA ALA A 408 8.97 68.59 -31.88
C ALA A 408 10.21 69.19 -31.16
N LEU A 409 11.04 68.34 -30.56
CA LEU A 409 12.29 68.74 -29.91
C LEU A 409 13.37 69.10 -30.93
N ASP A 410 13.38 68.51 -32.12
CA ASP A 410 14.31 68.88 -33.19
C ASP A 410 13.96 70.20 -33.86
N MET A 411 12.68 70.63 -33.87
CA MET A 411 12.19 71.87 -34.40
C MET A 411 11.59 72.79 -33.30
N LEU A 412 12.26 72.82 -32.16
CA LEU A 412 11.72 73.44 -30.93
C LEU A 412 11.36 74.88 -31.06
N ASP A 413 12.20 75.70 -31.71
CA ASP A 413 11.98 77.16 -31.89
C ASP A 413 10.72 77.38 -32.72
N GLU A 414 10.55 76.67 -33.79
CA GLU A 414 9.42 76.76 -34.71
C GLU A 414 8.10 76.30 -34.00
N VAL A 415 8.15 75.24 -33.24
CA VAL A 415 7.02 74.69 -32.45
C VAL A 415 6.58 75.75 -31.42
N ILE A 416 7.51 76.35 -30.67
CA ILE A 416 7.20 77.35 -29.66
C ILE A 416 6.65 78.63 -30.35
N ALA A 417 7.23 79.07 -31.46
CA ALA A 417 6.76 80.26 -32.19
C ALA A 417 5.34 80.00 -32.76
N LEU A 418 5.01 78.78 -33.23
CA LEU A 418 3.70 78.41 -33.72
C LEU A 418 2.67 78.43 -32.59
N ILE A 419 2.96 77.80 -31.47
CA ILE A 419 2.05 77.69 -30.32
C ILE A 419 1.71 79.13 -29.78
N ARG A 420 2.73 79.98 -29.68
CA ARG A 420 2.54 81.34 -29.19
C ARG A 420 1.69 82.20 -30.13
N ARG A 421 1.72 82.01 -31.46
CA ARG A 421 0.97 82.84 -32.42
C ARG A 421 -0.44 82.30 -32.65
N SER A 422 -0.76 81.00 -32.22
CA SER A 422 -2.04 80.39 -32.38
C SER A 422 -3.10 80.98 -31.45
N PRO A 423 -4.30 81.30 -31.94
CA PRO A 423 -5.36 81.95 -31.16
C PRO A 423 -6.01 81.06 -30.12
N ASN A 424 -5.98 79.75 -30.35
CA ASN A 424 -6.56 78.69 -29.46
C ASN A 424 -5.81 77.34 -29.63
N THR A 425 -6.13 76.37 -28.80
CA THR A 425 -5.50 75.01 -28.79
C THR A 425 -5.77 74.24 -30.07
N GLU A 426 -6.93 74.41 -30.68
CA GLU A 426 -7.31 73.71 -31.92
C GLU A 426 -6.48 74.24 -33.13
N ALA A 427 -6.35 75.53 -33.24
CA ALA A 427 -5.50 76.15 -34.25
C ALA A 427 -3.98 75.82 -34.06
N ALA A 428 -3.53 75.74 -32.81
CA ALA A 428 -2.21 75.23 -32.49
C ALA A 428 -2.01 73.78 -32.88
N SER A 429 -3.01 72.91 -32.59
CA SER A 429 -2.99 71.52 -32.96
C SER A 429 -2.94 71.32 -34.48
N THR A 430 -3.80 71.98 -35.22
CA THR A 430 -3.80 71.92 -36.70
C THR A 430 -2.48 72.44 -37.28
N GLY A 431 -1.94 73.56 -36.75
CA GLY A 431 -0.66 74.04 -37.21
C GLY A 431 0.52 73.11 -36.93
N LEU A 432 0.51 72.41 -35.77
CA LEU A 432 1.52 71.42 -35.47
C LEU A 432 1.40 70.19 -36.39
N GLN A 433 0.22 69.77 -36.73
CA GLN A 433 -0.01 68.65 -37.67
C GLN A 433 0.59 68.97 -39.03
N GLU A 434 0.37 70.20 -39.53
CA GLU A 434 0.95 70.63 -40.83
C GLU A 434 2.47 70.81 -40.72
N LEU A 435 2.99 71.41 -39.64
CA LEU A 435 4.43 71.73 -39.49
C LEU A 435 5.29 70.47 -39.35
N LEU A 436 4.84 69.50 -38.59
CA LEU A 436 5.62 68.30 -38.21
C LEU A 436 5.21 67.06 -38.98
N ASP A 437 4.18 67.12 -39.78
CA ASP A 437 3.58 65.96 -40.45
C ASP A 437 3.24 64.86 -39.42
N ILE A 438 2.31 65.21 -38.53
CA ILE A 438 1.86 64.36 -37.42
C ILE A 438 0.34 64.37 -37.32
N ASP A 439 -0.22 63.41 -36.60
CA ASP A 439 -1.67 63.32 -36.39
C ASP A 439 -2.15 64.14 -35.14
N GLU A 440 -3.47 64.17 -34.95
CA GLU A 440 -4.10 64.93 -33.85
C GLU A 440 -3.68 64.41 -32.49
N ILE A 441 -3.50 63.07 -32.29
CA ILE A 441 -3.08 62.49 -31.00
C ILE A 441 -1.68 62.93 -30.66
N GLN A 442 -0.80 62.94 -31.64
CA GLN A 442 0.60 63.39 -31.53
C GLN A 442 0.67 64.89 -31.27
N ALA A 443 -0.10 65.71 -31.98
CA ALA A 443 -0.17 67.14 -31.78
C ALA A 443 -0.67 67.49 -30.36
N ARG A 444 -1.66 66.79 -29.84
CA ARG A 444 -2.17 66.95 -28.50
C ARG A 444 -1.11 66.60 -27.43
N ALA A 445 -0.38 65.48 -27.66
CA ALA A 445 0.68 65.09 -26.75
C ALA A 445 1.82 66.13 -26.68
N ILE A 446 2.12 66.84 -27.81
CA ILE A 446 3.06 67.93 -27.82
C ILE A 446 2.53 69.14 -27.04
N LEU A 447 1.27 69.52 -27.20
CA LEU A 447 0.62 70.60 -26.49
C LEU A 447 0.53 70.37 -24.98
N ASP A 448 0.36 69.13 -24.53
CA ASP A 448 0.31 68.72 -23.15
C ASP A 448 1.71 68.58 -22.51
N MET A 449 2.78 68.74 -23.30
CA MET A 449 4.14 68.58 -22.84
C MET A 449 4.53 69.62 -21.82
N GLN A 450 5.05 69.23 -20.66
CA GLN A 450 5.54 70.16 -19.62
C GLN A 450 6.86 70.82 -20.01
N LEU A 451 7.00 72.12 -19.76
CA LEU A 451 8.18 72.91 -20.10
C LEU A 451 9.50 72.32 -19.53
N ARG A 452 9.45 71.63 -18.40
CA ARG A 452 10.62 70.92 -17.83
C ARG A 452 11.20 69.86 -18.76
N ARG A 453 10.44 69.26 -19.66
CA ARG A 453 10.89 68.26 -20.60
C ARG A 453 11.73 68.81 -21.75
N LEU A 454 11.83 70.13 -21.86
CA LEU A 454 12.67 70.80 -22.82
C LEU A 454 14.14 70.84 -22.39
N ALA A 455 14.50 70.59 -21.11
CA ALA A 455 15.85 70.47 -20.62
C ALA A 455 16.63 69.33 -21.33
N ALA A 456 17.94 69.58 -21.58
CA ALA A 456 18.80 68.68 -22.35
C ALA A 456 18.81 67.23 -21.83
N LEU A 457 18.81 67.07 -20.49
CA LEU A 457 18.74 65.73 -19.87
C LEU A 457 17.42 65.07 -20.08
N GLU A 458 16.31 65.77 -20.12
CA GLU A 458 14.97 65.20 -20.38
C GLU A 458 14.77 64.84 -21.86
N ARG A 459 15.36 65.62 -22.76
CA ARG A 459 15.42 65.34 -24.21
C ARG A 459 16.10 63.96 -24.43
N GLN A 460 17.26 63.73 -23.81
CA GLN A 460 17.95 62.44 -23.95
C GLN A 460 17.08 61.27 -23.47
N LYS A 461 16.37 61.42 -22.36
CA LYS A 461 15.44 60.38 -21.87
C LYS A 461 14.32 60.03 -22.87
N ILE A 462 13.83 61.05 -23.60
CA ILE A 462 12.79 60.84 -24.63
C ILE A 462 13.37 60.01 -25.80
N ILE A 463 14.59 60.34 -26.23
CA ILE A 463 15.31 59.60 -27.30
C ILE A 463 15.60 58.17 -26.84
N ASP A 464 16.22 58.02 -25.66
CA ASP A 464 16.52 56.67 -25.09
C ASP A 464 15.27 55.82 -24.96
N ARG A 465 14.15 56.44 -24.55
CA ARG A 465 12.86 55.73 -24.44
C ARG A 465 12.30 55.32 -25.82
N LEU A 466 12.45 56.13 -26.83
CA LEU A 466 12.05 55.79 -28.18
C LEU A 466 12.87 54.59 -28.72
N GLU A 467 14.20 54.66 -28.55
CA GLU A 467 15.09 53.56 -28.97
C GLU A 467 14.77 52.26 -28.24
N GLU A 468 14.47 52.33 -26.94
CA GLU A 468 14.01 51.15 -26.16
C GLU A 468 12.69 50.60 -26.70
N LEU A 469 11.69 51.45 -26.98
CA LEU A 469 10.41 51.04 -27.53
C LEU A 469 10.57 50.42 -28.92
N GLU A 470 11.41 50.99 -29.77
CA GLU A 470 11.64 50.44 -31.13
C GLU A 470 12.33 49.08 -31.06
N ARG A 471 13.24 48.87 -30.14
CA ARG A 471 13.85 47.58 -29.88
C ARG A 471 12.81 46.56 -29.37
N LEU A 472 11.93 46.92 -28.40
CA LEU A 472 10.84 46.08 -27.92
C LEU A 472 9.86 45.75 -29.01
N ILE A 473 9.47 46.69 -29.87
CA ILE A 473 8.58 46.48 -31.02
C ILE A 473 9.19 45.45 -31.99
N ALA A 474 10.48 45.59 -32.29
CA ALA A 474 11.16 44.62 -33.16
C ALA A 474 11.22 43.22 -32.52
N ASP A 475 11.46 43.12 -31.22
CA ASP A 475 11.47 41.88 -30.47
C ASP A 475 10.07 41.23 -30.45
N TYR A 476 9.01 41.95 -30.11
CA TYR A 476 7.65 41.48 -30.10
C TYR A 476 7.18 40.96 -31.48
N LYS A 477 7.54 41.68 -32.54
CA LYS A 477 7.27 41.22 -33.92
C LYS A 477 8.03 39.94 -34.26
N ALA A 478 9.27 39.80 -33.77
CA ALA A 478 10.04 38.59 -33.96
C ALA A 478 9.46 37.39 -33.17
N ILE A 479 8.93 37.63 -31.95
CA ILE A 479 8.24 36.58 -31.17
C ILE A 479 6.95 36.13 -31.85
N LEU A 480 6.15 37.07 -32.38
CA LEU A 480 4.91 36.74 -33.09
C LEU A 480 5.15 35.98 -34.42
N ALA A 481 6.28 36.22 -35.05
CA ALA A 481 6.68 35.59 -36.30
C ALA A 481 7.25 34.15 -36.16
N SER A 482 7.59 33.74 -34.91
CA SER A 482 8.28 32.46 -34.68
C SER A 482 7.65 31.68 -33.53
N GLU A 483 7.01 30.57 -33.82
CA GLU A 483 6.50 29.64 -32.81
C GLU A 483 7.63 29.06 -31.97
N ASP A 484 8.82 28.88 -32.49
CA ASP A 484 9.97 28.35 -31.75
C ASP A 484 10.37 29.31 -30.62
N ARG A 485 10.36 30.63 -30.89
CA ARG A 485 10.59 31.63 -29.83
C ARG A 485 9.49 31.65 -28.77
N GLN A 486 8.24 31.43 -29.17
CA GLN A 486 7.11 31.32 -28.23
C GLN A 486 7.31 30.09 -27.34
N ARG A 487 7.72 28.93 -27.89
CA ARG A 487 8.05 27.71 -27.12
C ARG A 487 9.22 27.94 -26.17
N GLU A 488 10.27 28.66 -26.59
CA GLU A 488 11.41 29.01 -25.74
C GLU A 488 10.98 29.87 -24.56
N ILE A 489 10.07 30.81 -24.74
CA ILE A 489 9.51 31.63 -23.66
C ILE A 489 8.74 30.77 -22.68
N ILE A 490 7.87 29.86 -23.14
CA ILE A 490 7.14 28.91 -22.28
C ILE A 490 8.13 28.06 -21.47
N SER A 491 9.13 27.50 -22.12
CA SER A 491 10.19 26.69 -21.50
C SER A 491 10.89 27.43 -20.38
N THR A 492 11.33 28.66 -20.64
CA THR A 492 12.06 29.50 -19.69
C THR A 492 11.17 29.90 -18.51
N GLU A 493 9.96 30.38 -18.78
CA GLU A 493 9.02 30.82 -17.75
C GLU A 493 8.57 29.66 -16.82
N LEU A 494 8.36 28.45 -17.38
CA LEU A 494 8.04 27.28 -16.58
C LEU A 494 9.25 26.82 -15.75
N ALA A 495 10.46 26.83 -16.32
CA ALA A 495 11.69 26.51 -15.59
C ALA A 495 11.90 27.43 -14.38
N GLU A 496 11.70 28.73 -14.51
CA GLU A 496 11.77 29.70 -13.39
C GLU A 496 10.76 29.36 -12.27
N ILE A 497 9.55 28.93 -12.64
CA ILE A 497 8.51 28.52 -11.67
C ILE A 497 8.95 27.24 -10.94
N VAL A 498 9.52 26.29 -11.67
CA VAL A 498 9.98 25.01 -11.12
C VAL A 498 11.18 25.20 -10.20
N ASP A 499 12.13 26.04 -10.58
CA ASP A 499 13.28 26.37 -9.72
C ASP A 499 12.84 26.99 -8.39
N LYS A 500 11.78 27.80 -8.41
CA LYS A 500 11.28 28.51 -7.22
C LYS A 500 10.36 27.68 -6.35
N TYR A 501 9.54 26.81 -6.94
CA TYR A 501 8.46 26.12 -6.23
C TYR A 501 8.53 24.58 -6.31
N GLY A 502 9.39 24.03 -7.16
CA GLY A 502 9.56 22.57 -7.31
C GLY A 502 10.22 21.96 -6.08
N ASP A 503 9.67 20.85 -5.61
CA ASP A 503 10.18 20.06 -4.49
C ASP A 503 10.41 18.61 -4.91
N GLU A 504 10.98 17.82 -4.01
CA GLU A 504 11.20 16.40 -4.23
C GLU A 504 9.88 15.61 -4.19
N ARG A 505 9.88 14.48 -4.88
CA ARG A 505 8.77 13.52 -4.84
C ARG A 505 8.52 13.04 -3.40
N ARG A 506 7.27 13.05 -2.97
CA ARG A 506 6.83 12.58 -1.65
C ARG A 506 6.40 11.11 -1.68
N THR A 507 5.64 10.71 -2.70
CA THR A 507 5.14 9.34 -2.83
C THR A 507 6.19 8.43 -3.43
N ARG A 508 6.52 7.32 -2.76
CA ARG A 508 7.47 6.32 -3.22
C ARG A 508 6.74 5.21 -3.99
N ILE A 509 7.30 4.79 -5.12
CA ILE A 509 6.75 3.69 -5.93
C ILE A 509 7.58 2.45 -5.65
N ILE A 510 6.94 1.40 -5.15
CA ILE A 510 7.56 0.11 -4.84
C ILE A 510 7.09 -0.96 -5.82
N ALA A 511 7.87 -2.02 -5.98
CA ALA A 511 7.43 -3.18 -6.74
C ALA A 511 6.15 -3.76 -6.14
N ALA A 512 5.32 -4.38 -6.98
CA ALA A 512 4.21 -5.16 -6.47
C ALA A 512 4.81 -6.31 -5.64
N ASP A 513 4.55 -6.32 -4.33
CA ASP A 513 4.71 -7.54 -3.57
C ASP A 513 3.79 -8.57 -4.23
N GLY A 514 4.28 -9.82 -4.46
CA GLY A 514 3.40 -10.88 -4.92
C GLY A 514 2.14 -10.91 -4.06
N ASP A 515 1.02 -11.31 -4.65
CA ASP A 515 -0.25 -11.37 -3.93
C ASP A 515 -0.03 -11.99 -2.56
N PHE A 516 -0.51 -11.33 -1.50
CA PHE A 516 -0.46 -11.88 -0.15
C PHE A 516 -1.03 -13.30 -0.17
N SER A 517 -0.23 -14.28 0.21
CA SER A 517 -0.71 -15.63 0.43
C SER A 517 -1.61 -15.65 1.68
N GLU A 518 -2.52 -16.62 1.78
CA GLU A 518 -3.30 -16.77 3.01
C GLU A 518 -2.41 -16.99 4.25
N GLU A 519 -1.20 -17.49 4.06
CA GLU A 519 -0.19 -17.68 5.11
C GLU A 519 0.31 -16.38 5.73
N ASP A 520 0.41 -15.30 4.93
CA ASP A 520 0.90 -13.99 5.41
C ASP A 520 0.00 -13.35 6.48
N PHE A 521 -1.22 -13.90 6.64
CA PHE A 521 -2.20 -13.45 7.64
C PHE A 521 -2.29 -14.35 8.88
N ILE A 522 -1.52 -15.45 8.91
CA ILE A 522 -1.56 -16.46 9.96
C ILE A 522 -0.22 -16.46 10.68
N PRO A 523 -0.18 -16.31 12.02
CA PRO A 523 1.06 -16.43 12.76
C PRO A 523 1.63 -17.84 12.66
N ASP A 524 2.94 -17.95 12.49
CA ASP A 524 3.66 -19.23 12.49
C ASP A 524 3.96 -19.67 13.93
N ASP A 525 2.88 -19.91 14.70
CA ASP A 525 2.98 -20.38 16.08
C ASP A 525 3.25 -21.89 16.14
N ASP A 526 3.94 -22.33 17.21
CA ASP A 526 4.08 -23.73 17.54
C ASP A 526 2.76 -24.35 17.98
N VAL A 527 2.39 -25.45 17.36
CA VAL A 527 1.15 -26.16 17.62
C VAL A 527 1.37 -27.64 17.81
N VAL A 528 0.58 -28.25 18.66
CA VAL A 528 0.50 -29.71 18.84
C VAL A 528 -0.56 -30.24 17.90
N VAL A 529 -0.18 -31.09 16.98
CA VAL A 529 -1.11 -31.81 16.10
C VAL A 529 -1.45 -33.18 16.72
N THR A 530 -2.73 -33.44 16.86
CA THR A 530 -3.25 -34.72 17.35
C THR A 530 -4.08 -35.40 16.26
N ILE A 531 -3.75 -36.62 15.92
CA ILE A 531 -4.46 -37.42 14.90
C ILE A 531 -4.92 -38.73 15.51
N THR A 532 -6.17 -39.10 15.30
CA THR A 532 -6.74 -40.37 15.80
C THR A 532 -6.80 -41.44 14.71
N ARG A 533 -6.86 -42.71 15.09
CA ARG A 533 -7.08 -43.83 14.16
C ARG A 533 -8.39 -43.72 13.38
N GLY A 534 -9.40 -43.09 13.98
CA GLY A 534 -10.67 -42.80 13.34
C GLY A 534 -10.62 -41.67 12.30
N GLY A 535 -9.46 -41.08 12.05
CA GLY A 535 -9.27 -40.02 11.04
C GLY A 535 -9.66 -38.63 11.51
N TYR A 536 -9.72 -38.36 12.80
CA TYR A 536 -9.90 -36.99 13.35
C TYR A 536 -8.55 -36.36 13.57
N ALA A 537 -8.43 -35.11 13.14
CA ALA A 537 -7.25 -34.30 13.34
C ALA A 537 -7.62 -32.96 13.97
N LYS A 538 -6.72 -32.41 14.78
CA LYS A 538 -6.77 -31.08 15.31
C LYS A 538 -5.37 -30.51 15.49
N ARG A 539 -5.27 -29.19 15.48
CA ARG A 539 -4.12 -28.46 16.00
C ARG A 539 -4.51 -27.75 17.30
N THR A 540 -3.63 -27.73 18.25
CA THR A 540 -3.83 -27.09 19.57
C THR A 540 -2.58 -26.29 19.89
N ARG A 541 -2.70 -25.06 20.35
CA ARG A 541 -1.55 -24.23 20.74
C ARG A 541 -0.75 -24.90 21.88
N THR A 542 0.57 -24.82 21.80
CA THR A 542 1.49 -25.44 22.78
C THR A 542 1.30 -24.90 24.20
N ASP A 543 0.94 -23.60 24.34
CA ASP A 543 0.68 -22.96 25.63
C ASP A 543 -0.43 -23.62 26.48
N LEU A 544 -1.34 -24.37 25.83
CA LEU A 544 -2.39 -25.11 26.51
C LEU A 544 -1.90 -26.45 27.11
N TYR A 545 -0.65 -26.87 26.80
CA TYR A 545 -0.02 -28.06 27.37
C TYR A 545 0.99 -27.67 28.45
N ARG A 546 0.55 -27.45 29.70
CA ARG A 546 1.45 -27.11 30.82
C ARG A 546 2.31 -28.30 31.21
N VAL A 547 3.60 -28.05 31.47
CA VAL A 547 4.54 -29.03 32.04
C VAL A 547 4.09 -29.46 33.44
N GLN A 548 3.96 -30.77 33.67
CA GLN A 548 3.63 -31.32 34.98
C GLN A 548 4.86 -31.96 35.64
N LYS A 549 5.08 -31.66 36.92
CA LYS A 549 6.16 -32.29 37.73
C LYS A 549 5.94 -33.80 37.88
N ARG A 550 7.05 -34.53 38.03
CA ARG A 550 7.14 -36.00 38.23
C ARG A 550 6.09 -36.53 39.22
N GLY A 551 5.34 -37.57 38.79
CA GLY A 551 4.30 -38.23 39.61
C GLY A 551 2.89 -37.65 39.49
N GLY A 552 2.65 -36.67 38.59
CA GLY A 552 1.31 -36.12 38.29
C GLY A 552 0.39 -37.21 37.68
N LYS A 553 -0.92 -37.05 37.89
CA LYS A 553 -1.95 -37.82 37.14
C LYS A 553 -1.97 -37.26 35.73
N GLY A 554 -1.52 -38.02 34.74
CA GLY A 554 -1.45 -37.58 33.34
C GLY A 554 -2.69 -36.80 32.87
N VAL A 555 -2.51 -35.93 31.88
CA VAL A 555 -3.55 -35.06 31.35
C VAL A 555 -4.24 -35.72 30.17
N ARG A 556 -5.57 -35.58 30.06
CA ARG A 556 -6.33 -36.08 28.89
C ARG A 556 -6.00 -35.20 27.65
N GLY A 557 -5.48 -35.86 26.58
CA GLY A 557 -5.07 -35.16 25.37
C GLY A 557 -6.16 -35.03 24.30
N ALA A 558 -7.26 -35.79 24.41
CA ALA A 558 -8.42 -35.75 23.50
C ALA A 558 -9.66 -36.41 24.13
N SER A 559 -10.84 -35.92 23.76
CA SER A 559 -12.11 -36.64 24.03
C SER A 559 -12.36 -37.63 22.90
N LEU A 560 -12.04 -38.90 23.14
CA LEU A 560 -12.16 -39.98 22.16
C LEU A 560 -13.55 -40.61 22.20
N ARG A 561 -14.03 -41.20 21.07
CA ARG A 561 -15.13 -42.15 21.06
C ARG A 561 -14.66 -43.42 21.73
N THR A 562 -15.64 -44.27 22.13
CA THR A 562 -15.40 -45.51 22.86
C THR A 562 -14.48 -46.51 22.10
N ASP A 563 -14.34 -46.30 20.75
CA ASP A 563 -13.58 -47.19 19.84
C ASP A 563 -12.48 -46.43 19.05
N ASP A 564 -12.11 -45.20 19.45
CA ASP A 564 -11.06 -44.41 18.77
C ASP A 564 -9.83 -44.21 19.67
N GLU A 565 -8.63 -44.21 19.08
CA GLU A 565 -7.36 -44.06 19.78
C GLU A 565 -6.54 -42.97 19.12
N VAL A 566 -5.73 -42.21 19.89
CA VAL A 566 -4.73 -41.32 19.34
C VAL A 566 -3.67 -42.13 18.61
N ALA A 567 -3.57 -41.94 17.32
CA ALA A 567 -2.59 -42.59 16.46
C ALA A 567 -1.25 -41.84 16.40
N GLN A 568 -1.33 -40.51 16.36
CA GLN A 568 -0.13 -39.67 16.29
C GLN A 568 -0.32 -38.34 17.06
N LEU A 569 0.75 -37.89 17.68
CA LEU A 569 0.83 -36.63 18.40
C LEU A 569 2.26 -36.07 18.23
N PHE A 570 2.38 -34.86 17.68
CA PHE A 570 3.68 -34.24 17.45
C PHE A 570 3.54 -32.71 17.46
N THR A 571 4.61 -31.99 17.70
CA THR A 571 4.67 -30.53 17.57
C THR A 571 5.17 -30.14 16.19
N THR A 572 4.69 -28.99 15.72
CA THR A 572 5.03 -28.43 14.41
C THR A 572 4.63 -26.96 14.41
N THR A 573 4.97 -26.20 13.36
CA THR A 573 4.48 -24.82 13.20
C THR A 573 3.32 -24.72 12.23
N ASN A 574 2.54 -23.64 12.32
CA ASN A 574 1.37 -23.43 11.46
C ASN A 574 1.69 -23.44 9.97
N HIS A 575 2.87 -22.92 9.56
CA HIS A 575 3.22 -22.79 8.14
C HIS A 575 3.84 -24.05 7.53
N GLN A 576 4.15 -25.07 8.32
CA GLN A 576 4.69 -26.31 7.77
C GLN A 576 3.67 -27.06 6.91
N TRP A 577 4.18 -27.80 5.94
CA TRP A 577 3.40 -28.78 5.21
C TRP A 577 3.18 -30.01 6.07
N ILE A 578 1.97 -30.57 6.03
CA ILE A 578 1.64 -31.86 6.62
C ILE A 578 1.22 -32.82 5.51
N LEU A 579 1.89 -33.97 5.45
CA LEU A 579 1.68 -35.02 4.47
C LEU A 579 0.99 -36.21 5.14
N PHE A 580 -0.16 -36.58 4.59
CA PHE A 580 -0.94 -37.71 5.04
C PHE A 580 -0.75 -38.91 4.08
N PHE A 581 -0.04 -39.90 4.52
CA PHE A 581 0.13 -41.15 3.79
C PHE A 581 -1.00 -42.14 4.18
N THR A 582 -1.57 -42.79 3.19
CA THR A 582 -2.73 -43.65 3.41
C THR A 582 -2.39 -45.12 3.25
N ASN A 583 -3.27 -45.99 3.81
CA ASN A 583 -3.21 -47.44 3.66
C ASN A 583 -3.22 -47.87 2.19
N MET A 584 -3.74 -47.05 1.28
CA MET A 584 -3.76 -47.33 -0.17
C MET A 584 -2.48 -46.87 -0.88
N GLY A 585 -1.45 -46.45 -0.14
CA GLY A 585 -0.17 -46.04 -0.71
C GLY A 585 -0.22 -44.67 -1.44
N ARG A 586 -1.17 -43.83 -1.07
CA ARG A 586 -1.28 -42.44 -1.57
C ARG A 586 -0.77 -41.45 -0.53
N VAL A 587 -0.45 -40.25 -0.99
CA VAL A 587 -0.09 -39.14 -0.12
C VAL A 587 -0.90 -37.89 -0.50
N TYR A 588 -1.45 -37.26 0.49
CA TYR A 588 -2.13 -35.97 0.43
C TYR A 588 -1.34 -34.97 1.21
N ARG A 589 -1.38 -33.69 0.77
CA ARG A 589 -0.72 -32.61 1.50
C ARG A 589 -1.68 -31.50 1.82
N THR A 590 -1.47 -30.85 2.92
CA THR A 590 -2.10 -29.59 3.31
C THR A 590 -1.15 -28.80 4.20
N LYS A 591 -1.46 -27.54 4.49
CA LYS A 591 -0.74 -26.77 5.49
C LYS A 591 -1.29 -27.05 6.87
N VAL A 592 -0.43 -27.02 7.90
CA VAL A 592 -0.85 -27.29 9.28
C VAL A 592 -1.95 -26.34 9.72
N TRP A 593 -1.88 -25.05 9.33
CA TRP A 593 -2.88 -24.03 9.68
C TRP A 593 -4.29 -24.35 9.12
N GLN A 594 -4.42 -25.20 8.11
CA GLN A 594 -5.71 -25.61 7.57
C GLN A 594 -6.39 -26.68 8.43
N LEU A 595 -5.64 -27.31 9.36
CA LEU A 595 -6.25 -28.23 10.32
C LEU A 595 -7.15 -27.45 11.29
N PRO A 596 -8.27 -28.05 11.74
CA PRO A 596 -9.16 -27.41 12.71
C PRO A 596 -8.42 -27.06 14.00
N GLU A 597 -8.46 -25.79 14.39
CA GLU A 597 -8.00 -25.35 15.69
C GLU A 597 -9.01 -25.75 16.77
N ALA A 598 -8.54 -26.40 17.80
CA ALA A 598 -9.41 -26.89 18.85
C ALA A 598 -8.67 -26.97 20.18
N GLY A 599 -9.41 -26.76 21.25
CA GLY A 599 -8.90 -26.92 22.62
C GLY A 599 -8.42 -28.35 22.89
N ARG A 600 -7.61 -28.51 23.94
CA ARG A 600 -6.98 -29.77 24.32
C ARG A 600 -7.99 -30.94 24.45
N ASP A 601 -9.14 -30.69 25.03
CA ASP A 601 -10.15 -31.72 25.30
C ASP A 601 -11.15 -31.94 24.13
N ALA A 602 -11.04 -31.12 23.06
CA ALA A 602 -11.92 -31.23 21.90
C ALA A 602 -11.50 -32.41 20.99
N ARG A 603 -12.44 -32.94 20.21
CA ARG A 603 -12.22 -34.07 19.32
C ARG A 603 -11.49 -33.68 18.02
N GLY A 604 -11.63 -32.45 17.54
CA GLY A 604 -11.16 -32.01 16.24
C GLY A 604 -12.13 -32.32 15.10
N GLY A 605 -11.68 -32.11 13.85
CA GLY A 605 -12.43 -32.38 12.63
C GLY A 605 -11.96 -33.66 11.93
N HIS A 606 -12.84 -34.31 11.18
CA HIS A 606 -12.45 -35.45 10.40
C HIS A 606 -11.72 -35.03 9.13
N VAL A 607 -10.52 -35.57 8.88
CA VAL A 607 -9.65 -35.18 7.76
C VAL A 607 -10.26 -35.40 6.37
N ALA A 608 -11.22 -36.30 6.22
CA ALA A 608 -11.95 -36.47 4.98
C ALA A 608 -12.81 -35.24 4.60
N GLY A 609 -13.07 -34.33 5.54
CA GLY A 609 -13.65 -33.01 5.24
C GLY A 609 -12.65 -32.01 4.64
N LEU A 610 -11.36 -32.27 4.80
CA LEU A 610 -10.28 -31.43 4.32
C LEU A 610 -9.57 -32.02 3.09
N LEU A 611 -9.43 -33.37 3.06
CA LEU A 611 -8.71 -34.11 2.05
C LEU A 611 -9.69 -35.03 1.27
N SER A 612 -9.54 -35.07 -0.06
CA SER A 612 -10.38 -35.84 -0.95
C SER A 612 -9.99 -37.34 -0.94
N PHE A 613 -10.19 -38.03 0.19
CA PHE A 613 -9.91 -39.44 0.32
C PHE A 613 -10.84 -40.32 -0.55
N LEU A 614 -10.30 -41.43 -1.02
CA LEU A 614 -11.07 -42.44 -1.69
C LEU A 614 -11.92 -43.26 -0.66
N PRO A 615 -12.97 -43.98 -1.10
CA PRO A 615 -13.69 -44.88 -0.22
C PRO A 615 -12.73 -45.89 0.46
N ASP A 616 -12.93 -46.14 1.76
CA ASP A 616 -12.11 -47.03 2.60
C ASP A 616 -10.64 -46.65 2.79
N GLU A 617 -10.24 -45.41 2.33
CA GLU A 617 -8.89 -44.87 2.53
C GLU A 617 -8.75 -44.35 3.98
N LYS A 618 -7.67 -44.77 4.66
CA LYS A 618 -7.37 -44.42 6.05
C LYS A 618 -5.97 -43.87 6.15
N ILE A 619 -5.73 -43.00 7.13
CA ILE A 619 -4.39 -42.50 7.44
C ILE A 619 -3.55 -43.66 7.98
N ALA A 620 -2.39 -43.88 7.37
CA ALA A 620 -1.39 -44.84 7.82
C ALA A 620 -0.22 -44.17 8.51
N GLN A 621 0.28 -43.08 7.95
CA GLN A 621 1.42 -42.29 8.48
C GLN A 621 1.23 -40.80 8.18
N VAL A 622 1.77 -39.97 9.03
CA VAL A 622 1.82 -38.52 8.84
C VAL A 622 3.21 -38.01 9.09
N MET A 623 3.63 -37.04 8.33
CA MET A 623 4.87 -36.33 8.56
C MET A 623 4.70 -34.83 8.25
N THR A 624 5.54 -34.00 8.83
CA THR A 624 5.62 -32.57 8.53
C THR A 624 6.94 -32.23 7.86
N LEU A 625 6.94 -31.17 7.08
CA LEU A 625 8.15 -30.60 6.46
C LEU A 625 7.98 -29.09 6.26
N ARG A 626 9.08 -28.34 6.40
CA ARG A 626 9.13 -26.92 6.12
C ARG A 626 9.13 -26.66 4.62
N SER A 627 9.99 -27.35 3.92
CA SER A 627 10.20 -27.23 2.48
C SER A 627 10.49 -28.61 1.86
N TYR A 628 10.18 -28.78 0.58
CA TYR A 628 10.59 -29.95 -0.20
C TYR A 628 12.10 -29.96 -0.53
N ASP A 629 12.83 -28.94 -0.09
CA ASP A 629 14.29 -28.83 -0.17
C ASP A 629 15.01 -29.23 1.15
N ASP A 630 14.25 -29.49 2.24
CA ASP A 630 14.80 -29.80 3.57
C ASP A 630 15.58 -31.13 3.60
N ALA A 631 15.24 -32.08 2.73
CA ALA A 631 15.93 -33.32 2.61
C ALA A 631 16.02 -33.78 1.15
N GLU A 632 17.06 -34.59 0.86
CA GLU A 632 17.27 -35.10 -0.49
C GLU A 632 16.22 -36.16 -0.87
N TYR A 633 15.90 -37.04 0.09
CA TYR A 633 15.01 -38.16 -0.14
C TYR A 633 13.96 -38.34 0.96
N LEU A 634 12.86 -38.95 0.57
CA LEU A 634 11.85 -39.55 1.44
C LEU A 634 12.00 -41.07 1.41
N LEU A 635 12.13 -41.70 2.58
CA LEU A 635 12.12 -43.14 2.75
C LEU A 635 10.75 -43.60 3.24
N LEU A 636 10.20 -44.58 2.56
CA LEU A 636 8.93 -45.23 2.92
C LEU A 636 9.18 -46.71 3.30
N ALA A 637 8.48 -47.18 4.32
CA ALA A 637 8.53 -48.57 4.73
C ALA A 637 7.11 -49.19 4.87
N THR A 638 6.98 -50.41 4.44
CA THR A 638 5.69 -51.12 4.54
C THR A 638 5.72 -52.24 5.62
N ARG A 639 4.55 -52.63 6.12
CA ARG A 639 4.36 -53.66 7.15
C ARG A 639 5.04 -54.97 6.77
N LYS A 640 5.09 -55.33 5.49
CA LYS A 640 5.78 -56.52 4.99
C LYS A 640 7.26 -56.34 4.74
N GLY A 641 7.85 -55.24 5.25
CA GLY A 641 9.29 -55.01 5.24
C GLY A 641 9.85 -54.55 3.91
N MET A 642 9.01 -54.03 3.01
CA MET A 642 9.50 -53.32 1.82
C MET A 642 9.94 -51.92 2.19
N VAL A 643 11.00 -51.42 1.56
CA VAL A 643 11.49 -50.03 1.71
C VAL A 643 11.68 -49.37 0.36
N LYS A 644 11.47 -48.09 0.30
CA LYS A 644 11.59 -47.33 -0.93
C LYS A 644 12.14 -45.90 -0.66
N LYS A 645 13.26 -45.56 -1.31
CA LYS A 645 13.83 -44.20 -1.31
C LYS A 645 13.40 -43.47 -2.58
N THR A 646 12.87 -42.27 -2.45
CA THR A 646 12.41 -41.42 -3.57
C THR A 646 12.82 -39.97 -3.29
N ALA A 647 13.25 -39.22 -4.32
CA ALA A 647 13.54 -37.80 -4.17
C ALA A 647 12.35 -37.07 -3.56
N LEU A 648 12.55 -36.28 -2.51
CA LEU A 648 11.48 -35.59 -1.77
C LEU A 648 10.67 -34.65 -2.69
N LYS A 649 11.34 -33.95 -3.60
CA LYS A 649 10.71 -33.10 -4.63
C LYS A 649 9.69 -33.81 -5.54
N ALA A 650 9.78 -35.14 -5.68
CA ALA A 650 8.80 -35.91 -6.46
C ALA A 650 7.40 -35.92 -5.83
N TYR A 651 7.29 -35.56 -4.57
CA TYR A 651 6.03 -35.46 -3.83
C TYR A 651 5.46 -34.04 -3.80
N ASP A 652 6.18 -33.03 -4.30
CA ASP A 652 5.67 -31.68 -4.46
C ASP A 652 4.63 -31.63 -5.57
N SER A 653 3.37 -31.67 -5.20
CA SER A 653 2.23 -31.69 -6.14
C SER A 653 1.07 -30.88 -5.61
N SER A 654 0.55 -29.98 -6.43
CA SER A 654 -0.65 -29.18 -6.14
C SER A 654 -1.97 -29.94 -6.27
N ARG A 655 -1.95 -31.26 -6.59
CA ARG A 655 -3.15 -32.04 -6.81
C ARG A 655 -3.88 -32.37 -5.51
N GLN A 656 -5.07 -31.79 -5.32
CA GLN A 656 -5.91 -32.02 -4.14
C GLN A 656 -6.39 -33.49 -4.01
N ALA A 657 -6.49 -34.24 -5.12
CA ALA A 657 -6.86 -35.65 -5.12
C ALA A 657 -5.73 -36.60 -4.65
N GLY A 658 -4.62 -36.03 -4.13
CA GLY A 658 -3.47 -36.81 -3.70
C GLY A 658 -2.69 -37.46 -4.86
N VAL A 659 -1.53 -38.01 -4.56
CA VAL A 659 -0.66 -38.67 -5.52
C VAL A 659 -0.23 -40.03 -4.98
N ILE A 660 0.07 -41.00 -5.89
CA ILE A 660 0.57 -42.31 -5.50
C ILE A 660 1.94 -42.14 -4.86
N ALA A 661 2.10 -42.60 -3.62
CA ALA A 661 3.37 -42.59 -2.88
C ALA A 661 4.13 -43.91 -3.02
N VAL A 662 3.43 -45.03 -2.99
CA VAL A 662 3.98 -46.40 -3.17
C VAL A 662 2.91 -47.31 -3.74
N ASN A 663 3.29 -48.25 -4.60
CA ASN A 663 2.44 -49.37 -4.98
C ASN A 663 2.79 -50.59 -4.16
N PHE A 664 1.82 -51.17 -3.49
CA PHE A 664 2.02 -52.43 -2.73
C PHE A 664 2.17 -53.60 -3.64
N ARG A 665 2.93 -54.60 -3.22
CA ARG A 665 3.07 -55.90 -3.94
C ARG A 665 1.94 -56.85 -3.69
N THR A 666 1.32 -56.70 -2.54
CA THR A 666 0.19 -57.55 -2.09
C THR A 666 -0.88 -56.65 -1.50
N GLU A 667 -2.16 -57.05 -1.65
CA GLU A 667 -3.29 -56.23 -1.20
C GLU A 667 -3.38 -56.05 0.33
N ASP A 668 -2.74 -56.96 1.07
CA ASP A 668 -2.72 -56.99 2.54
C ASP A 668 -1.51 -56.27 3.14
N ASP A 669 -0.67 -55.57 2.32
CA ASP A 669 0.42 -54.72 2.79
C ASP A 669 -0.07 -53.28 3.04
N GLU A 670 0.55 -52.59 3.97
CA GLU A 670 0.27 -51.18 4.28
C GLU A 670 1.53 -50.40 4.62
N LEU A 671 1.46 -49.10 4.45
CA LEU A 671 2.56 -48.19 4.82
C LEU A 671 2.61 -48.05 6.36
N ILE A 672 3.80 -48.13 6.95
CA ILE A 672 4.00 -47.98 8.39
C ILE A 672 5.02 -46.92 8.76
N GLY A 673 5.85 -46.44 7.82
CA GLY A 673 6.87 -45.46 8.06
C GLY A 673 7.10 -44.56 6.86
N ALA A 674 7.29 -43.27 7.12
CA ALA A 674 7.69 -42.27 6.16
C ALA A 674 8.59 -41.25 6.86
N GLU A 675 9.86 -41.21 6.48
CA GLU A 675 10.85 -40.32 7.09
C GLU A 675 11.79 -39.72 6.04
N GLN A 676 12.30 -38.52 6.33
CA GLN A 676 13.30 -37.87 5.50
C GLN A 676 14.66 -38.50 5.70
N CYS A 677 15.46 -38.58 4.66
CA CYS A 677 16.82 -39.11 4.75
C CYS A 677 17.76 -38.53 3.67
N SER A 678 19.04 -38.60 3.94
CA SER A 678 20.11 -38.38 2.98
C SER A 678 20.73 -39.70 2.52
N ALA A 679 21.55 -39.68 1.52
CA ALA A 679 22.30 -40.86 1.06
C ALA A 679 23.41 -41.31 2.08
N ALA A 680 23.80 -40.45 3.01
CA ALA A 680 24.82 -40.73 4.03
C ALA A 680 24.26 -41.41 5.30
N ASP A 681 22.93 -41.42 5.44
CA ASP A 681 22.26 -41.91 6.64
C ASP A 681 22.13 -43.45 6.68
N ASP A 682 21.85 -43.96 7.86
CA ASP A 682 21.51 -45.39 8.06
C ASP A 682 20.02 -45.56 8.37
N VAL A 683 19.48 -46.64 7.90
CA VAL A 683 18.09 -47.07 8.13
C VAL A 683 18.06 -48.17 9.20
N LEU A 684 17.26 -47.95 10.25
CA LEU A 684 16.96 -48.97 11.27
C LEU A 684 15.50 -49.42 11.15
N LEU A 685 15.32 -50.70 10.91
CA LEU A 685 13.98 -51.34 10.88
C LEU A 685 13.86 -52.27 12.08
N ILE A 686 12.72 -52.16 12.79
CA ILE A 686 12.45 -52.98 13.99
C ILE A 686 11.15 -53.75 13.79
N SER A 687 11.16 -55.06 14.03
CA SER A 687 9.98 -55.90 13.92
C SER A 687 9.19 -56.00 15.24
N ARG A 688 7.91 -56.32 15.14
CA ARG A 688 6.98 -56.49 16.28
C ARG A 688 7.45 -57.57 17.27
N LYS A 689 8.11 -58.63 16.79
CA LYS A 689 8.67 -59.71 17.62
C LYS A 689 10.13 -59.46 18.05
N GLY A 690 10.62 -58.21 17.96
CA GLY A 690 11.88 -57.74 18.58
C GLY A 690 13.14 -58.08 17.80
N GLN A 691 13.07 -58.15 16.47
CA GLN A 691 14.27 -58.17 15.60
C GLN A 691 14.53 -56.78 15.06
N ALA A 692 15.80 -56.40 14.79
CA ALA A 692 16.18 -55.15 14.18
C ALA A 692 17.26 -55.36 13.10
N ILE A 693 17.19 -54.57 12.03
CA ILE A 693 18.23 -54.55 10.98
C ILE A 693 18.63 -53.08 10.73
N ARG A 694 19.96 -52.81 10.72
CA ARG A 694 20.53 -51.51 10.36
C ARG A 694 21.25 -51.67 9.04
N PHE A 695 21.03 -50.80 8.07
CA PHE A 695 21.69 -50.78 6.77
C PHE A 695 21.80 -49.36 6.23
N SER A 696 22.74 -49.10 5.33
CA SER A 696 22.96 -47.78 4.72
C SER A 696 21.85 -47.39 3.76
N ALA A 697 21.43 -46.12 3.81
CA ALA A 697 20.56 -45.51 2.83
C ALA A 697 21.26 -45.14 1.51
N GLY A 698 22.58 -45.37 1.42
CA GLY A 698 23.39 -45.12 0.25
C GLY A 698 22.94 -45.89 -0.99
N ASP A 699 23.29 -45.36 -2.15
CA ASP A 699 22.82 -45.85 -3.45
C ASP A 699 23.32 -47.25 -3.81
N ASP A 700 24.34 -47.71 -3.15
CA ASP A 700 24.88 -49.10 -3.24
C ASP A 700 23.88 -50.11 -2.67
N GLN A 701 23.12 -49.77 -1.65
CA GLN A 701 22.09 -50.59 -1.05
C GLN A 701 20.64 -50.16 -1.41
N LEU A 702 20.39 -48.86 -1.48
CA LEU A 702 19.04 -48.33 -1.68
C LEU A 702 19.04 -47.22 -2.73
N ARG A 703 18.98 -47.57 -4.01
CA ARG A 703 18.90 -46.60 -5.10
C ARG A 703 17.63 -45.81 -5.06
N PRO A 704 17.65 -44.52 -5.38
CA PRO A 704 16.42 -43.70 -5.54
C PRO A 704 15.51 -44.31 -6.62
N MET A 705 14.21 -44.33 -6.36
CA MET A 705 13.19 -44.92 -7.21
C MET A 705 12.06 -43.92 -7.46
N GLY A 706 11.37 -44.10 -8.60
CA GLY A 706 10.21 -43.29 -8.94
C GLY A 706 9.04 -43.49 -7.94
N ARG A 707 8.25 -42.46 -7.80
CA ARG A 707 7.15 -42.37 -6.81
C ARG A 707 6.18 -43.56 -6.85
N ALA A 708 5.81 -44.06 -8.02
CA ALA A 708 4.83 -45.12 -8.19
C ALA A 708 5.44 -46.55 -8.21
N THR A 709 6.61 -46.77 -7.61
CA THR A 709 7.24 -48.09 -7.53
C THR A 709 6.92 -48.80 -6.20
N SER A 710 7.14 -50.12 -6.15
CA SER A 710 6.84 -50.93 -4.96
C SER A 710 8.03 -51.10 -3.99
N GLY A 711 9.17 -50.47 -4.27
CA GLY A 711 10.33 -50.58 -3.42
C GLY A 711 11.06 -51.95 -3.50
N VAL A 712 11.97 -52.12 -2.57
CA VAL A 712 12.80 -53.31 -2.42
C VAL A 712 12.70 -53.91 -1.01
N THR A 713 13.06 -55.16 -0.81
CA THR A 713 13.02 -55.79 0.51
C THR A 713 14.07 -55.17 1.44
N GLY A 714 13.62 -54.52 2.53
CA GLY A 714 14.42 -53.97 3.61
C GLY A 714 14.72 -55.01 4.68
N MET A 715 13.69 -55.73 5.16
CA MET A 715 13.78 -56.78 6.17
C MET A 715 12.92 -58.00 5.80
N LYS A 716 13.39 -59.19 6.15
CA LYS A 716 12.65 -60.44 6.03
C LYS A 716 12.23 -60.93 7.41
N PHE A 717 11.03 -61.50 7.48
CA PHE A 717 10.46 -62.00 8.73
C PHE A 717 10.47 -63.51 8.84
N ARG A 718 10.43 -64.02 10.08
CA ARG A 718 10.22 -65.44 10.38
C ARG A 718 8.82 -65.63 10.98
N GLY A 719 8.07 -66.58 10.41
CA GLY A 719 6.69 -66.85 10.84
C GLY A 719 5.77 -65.66 10.54
N ASP A 720 4.95 -65.29 11.50
CA ASP A 720 3.93 -64.22 11.47
C ASP A 720 4.43 -62.90 12.02
N ASP A 721 5.75 -62.62 11.98
CA ASP A 721 6.34 -61.31 12.37
C ASP A 721 6.14 -60.27 11.25
N GLU A 722 6.10 -59.01 11.63
CA GLU A 722 5.87 -57.87 10.74
C GLU A 722 6.75 -56.69 11.15
N LEU A 723 6.94 -55.77 10.25
CA LEU A 723 7.64 -54.51 10.54
C LEU A 723 6.80 -53.65 11.48
N LEU A 724 7.40 -53.15 12.55
CA LEU A 724 6.77 -52.28 13.55
C LEU A 724 7.13 -50.84 13.38
N SER A 725 8.42 -50.54 13.22
CA SER A 725 8.91 -49.18 13.09
C SER A 725 10.11 -49.07 12.15
N MET A 726 10.26 -47.89 11.58
CA MET A 726 11.41 -47.46 10.81
C MET A 726 11.93 -46.16 11.48
N SER A 727 13.24 -46.06 11.60
CA SER A 727 13.89 -44.82 12.05
C SER A 727 15.12 -44.55 11.20
N ILE A 728 15.46 -43.29 10.99
CA ILE A 728 16.67 -42.85 10.32
C ILE A 728 17.73 -42.52 11.38
N ILE A 729 18.95 -42.97 11.15
CA ILE A 729 20.13 -42.62 11.94
C ILE A 729 20.91 -41.63 11.08
N HIS A 730 20.75 -40.33 11.36
CA HIS A 730 21.38 -39.27 10.60
C HIS A 730 22.90 -39.28 10.80
N SER A 731 23.65 -39.07 9.73
CA SER A 731 25.09 -39.14 9.70
C SER A 731 25.84 -37.96 10.34
N ASP A 732 25.15 -36.83 10.49
CA ASP A 732 25.62 -35.58 11.06
C ASP A 732 25.65 -35.54 12.60
N MET A 733 25.05 -36.54 13.26
CA MET A 733 25.00 -36.61 14.72
C MET A 733 25.97 -37.71 15.29
N PRO A 734 26.62 -37.50 16.45
CA PRO A 734 27.52 -38.48 17.08
C PRO A 734 26.81 -39.79 17.45
N GLU A 735 27.42 -40.97 17.15
CA GLU A 735 26.82 -42.27 17.48
C GLU A 735 26.81 -42.54 19.00
N ASP A 736 27.74 -41.99 19.77
CA ASP A 736 27.92 -42.28 21.19
C ASP A 736 26.79 -41.75 22.08
N ASP A 737 26.05 -40.76 21.62
CA ASP A 737 24.91 -40.16 22.34
C ASP A 737 23.53 -40.64 21.89
N ARG A 738 23.46 -41.67 21.02
CA ARG A 738 22.18 -42.16 20.47
C ARG A 738 21.87 -43.53 20.96
N PHE A 739 20.58 -43.69 21.26
CA PHE A 739 20.03 -44.92 21.75
C PHE A 739 18.83 -45.38 20.93
N VAL A 740 18.69 -46.68 20.78
CA VAL A 740 17.45 -47.29 20.32
C VAL A 740 16.56 -47.57 21.53
N PHE A 741 15.49 -46.77 21.66
CA PHE A 741 14.52 -46.94 22.71
C PHE A 741 13.42 -47.93 22.22
N THR A 742 13.21 -49.01 22.95
CA THR A 742 12.21 -50.03 22.66
C THR A 742 11.23 -50.21 23.81
N ALA A 743 9.91 -50.25 23.53
CA ALA A 743 8.89 -50.44 24.54
C ALA A 743 7.90 -51.53 24.17
N THR A 744 7.35 -52.20 25.19
CA THR A 744 6.36 -53.30 25.04
C THR A 744 4.98 -52.85 25.47
N GLY A 745 3.91 -53.50 24.98
CA GLY A 745 2.51 -53.27 25.39
C GLY A 745 2.29 -53.41 26.90
N GLY A 746 3.05 -54.27 27.58
CA GLY A 746 3.00 -54.45 29.04
C GLY A 746 3.74 -53.32 29.84
N GLY A 747 4.21 -52.29 29.19
CA GLY A 747 4.80 -51.09 29.81
C GLY A 747 6.27 -51.29 30.21
N TYR A 748 7.01 -52.18 29.60
CA TYR A 748 8.46 -52.34 29.82
C TYR A 748 9.23 -51.70 28.69
N ALA A 749 10.32 -50.98 29.03
CA ALA A 749 11.15 -50.34 28.07
C ALA A 749 12.65 -50.49 28.39
N LYS A 750 13.47 -50.24 27.41
CA LYS A 750 14.92 -50.09 27.54
C LYS A 750 15.47 -49.15 26.48
N ARG A 751 16.61 -48.59 26.72
CA ARG A 751 17.47 -47.95 25.71
C ARG A 751 18.74 -48.81 25.48
N THR A 752 19.18 -48.87 24.22
CA THR A 752 20.38 -49.62 23.82
C THR A 752 21.17 -48.72 22.86
N ALA A 753 22.48 -48.57 23.11
CA ALA A 753 23.32 -47.76 22.24
C ALA A 753 23.23 -48.17 20.76
N VAL A 754 23.14 -47.23 19.86
CA VAL A 754 23.02 -47.45 18.40
C VAL A 754 24.21 -48.26 17.91
N SER A 755 25.42 -48.08 18.49
CA SER A 755 26.63 -48.84 18.18
C SER A 755 26.49 -50.36 18.38
N GLU A 756 25.62 -50.84 19.26
CA GLU A 756 25.32 -52.26 19.40
C GLU A 756 24.60 -52.86 18.20
N TYR A 757 24.00 -52.04 17.30
CA TYR A 757 23.32 -52.47 16.09
C TYR A 757 24.26 -52.34 14.89
N ARG A 758 25.02 -53.42 14.65
CA ARG A 758 25.97 -53.47 13.52
C ARG A 758 25.27 -53.24 12.19
N GLN A 759 25.87 -52.46 11.30
CA GLN A 759 25.40 -52.29 9.92
C GLN A 759 25.46 -53.63 9.18
N GLN A 760 24.40 -53.94 8.41
CA GLN A 760 24.19 -55.16 7.66
C GLN A 760 23.78 -54.82 6.21
N ARG A 761 23.69 -55.81 5.34
CA ARG A 761 23.03 -55.67 4.05
C ARG A 761 21.52 -55.77 4.23
N ARG A 762 20.76 -54.88 3.53
CA ARG A 762 19.30 -54.92 3.54
C ARG A 762 18.74 -56.31 3.14
N GLY A 763 17.51 -56.64 3.51
CA GLY A 763 16.83 -57.87 3.18
C GLY A 763 17.25 -59.09 4.02
N GLY A 764 17.99 -58.86 5.10
CA GLY A 764 18.28 -59.89 6.13
C GLY A 764 17.15 -60.03 7.14
N VAL A 765 17.22 -61.01 8.07
CA VAL A 765 16.31 -61.21 9.18
C VAL A 765 16.58 -60.30 10.37
N GLY A 766 17.76 -59.65 10.36
CA GLY A 766 18.24 -58.79 11.44
C GLY A 766 18.79 -59.53 12.66
N ILE A 767 18.99 -58.76 13.72
CA ILE A 767 19.51 -59.22 15.03
C ILE A 767 18.49 -58.89 16.14
N LYS A 768 18.58 -59.61 17.26
CA LYS A 768 17.64 -59.39 18.37
C LYS A 768 17.78 -57.97 18.95
N ALA A 769 16.69 -57.22 18.97
CA ALA A 769 16.57 -55.89 19.56
C ALA A 769 16.13 -55.93 21.00
N MET A 770 15.16 -56.77 21.34
CA MET A 770 14.67 -56.97 22.73
C MET A 770 14.27 -58.44 22.95
N ALA A 771 14.48 -58.95 24.13
CA ALA A 771 13.90 -60.25 24.51
C ALA A 771 12.49 -60.02 25.03
N LEU A 772 11.52 -60.74 24.49
CA LEU A 772 10.09 -60.64 24.78
C LEU A 772 9.63 -61.90 25.59
N SER A 773 8.62 -61.70 26.45
CA SER A 773 7.89 -62.77 27.11
C SER A 773 6.37 -62.51 26.98
N GLU A 774 5.54 -63.52 27.12
CA GLU A 774 4.09 -63.40 27.04
C GLU A 774 3.54 -62.37 28.01
N GLU A 775 4.08 -62.32 29.24
CA GLU A 775 3.67 -61.34 30.26
C GLU A 775 3.99 -59.87 29.92
N ARG A 776 5.00 -59.61 29.10
CA ARG A 776 5.43 -58.26 28.71
C ARG A 776 4.88 -57.82 27.39
N GLY A 777 4.25 -58.72 26.65
CA GLY A 777 3.66 -58.43 25.33
C GLY A 777 4.70 -58.25 24.24
N SER A 778 4.20 -57.94 23.02
CA SER A 778 5.01 -57.60 21.85
C SER A 778 5.50 -56.13 21.93
N LEU A 779 6.46 -55.79 21.11
CA LEU A 779 6.87 -54.39 20.92
C LEU A 779 5.73 -53.55 20.38
N VAL A 780 5.59 -52.33 20.90
CA VAL A 780 4.65 -51.30 20.46
C VAL A 780 5.34 -50.06 19.86
N GLY A 781 6.68 -49.96 20.02
CA GLY A 781 7.47 -48.93 19.37
C GLY A 781 8.94 -49.20 19.52
N GLY A 782 9.72 -48.67 18.57
CA GLY A 782 11.16 -48.64 18.59
C GLY A 782 11.61 -47.33 17.91
N LEU A 783 12.30 -46.44 18.62
CA LEU A 783 12.67 -45.10 18.22
C LEU A 783 14.18 -44.91 18.41
N VAL A 784 14.80 -44.10 17.56
CA VAL A 784 16.17 -43.61 17.79
C VAL A 784 16.03 -42.27 18.56
N VAL A 785 16.75 -42.16 19.70
CA VAL A 785 16.61 -41.03 20.62
C VAL A 785 17.97 -40.66 21.19
N SER A 786 18.10 -39.44 21.70
CA SER A 786 19.24 -38.96 22.52
C SER A 786 18.96 -39.16 24.02
N GLU A 787 19.95 -38.98 24.87
CA GLU A 787 19.77 -39.05 26.32
C GLU A 787 18.95 -37.87 26.87
N ALA A 788 19.01 -36.74 26.19
CA ALA A 788 18.26 -35.52 26.54
C ALA A 788 16.79 -35.61 26.20
N ASP A 789 16.39 -36.47 25.27
CA ASP A 789 15.02 -36.58 24.80
C ASP A 789 14.04 -37.04 25.88
N GLU A 790 12.79 -36.77 25.61
CA GLU A 790 11.67 -37.27 26.41
C GLU A 790 10.75 -38.16 25.57
N ILE A 791 10.25 -39.20 26.18
CA ILE A 791 9.28 -40.13 25.56
C ILE A 791 7.88 -39.91 26.10
N ILE A 792 6.96 -39.77 25.18
CA ILE A 792 5.53 -39.80 25.43
C ILE A 792 5.03 -41.21 25.18
N ALA A 793 4.46 -41.83 26.20
CA ALA A 793 3.77 -43.13 26.08
C ALA A 793 2.26 -42.93 26.23
N ILE A 794 1.50 -43.43 25.24
CA ILE A 794 0.05 -43.34 25.20
C ILE A 794 -0.52 -44.77 25.46
N LYS A 795 -1.45 -44.86 26.41
CA LYS A 795 -2.12 -46.10 26.69
C LYS A 795 -3.42 -46.27 25.89
N THR A 796 -3.91 -47.49 25.74
CA THR A 796 -5.22 -47.80 25.11
C THR A 796 -6.38 -47.04 25.76
N SER A 797 -6.29 -46.72 27.05
CA SER A 797 -7.24 -45.89 27.79
C SER A 797 -7.17 -44.38 27.41
N GLY A 798 -6.25 -43.97 26.51
CA GLY A 798 -6.02 -42.57 26.16
C GLY A 798 -5.21 -41.77 27.20
N GLN A 799 -4.69 -42.44 28.24
CA GLN A 799 -3.84 -41.80 29.24
C GLN A 799 -2.40 -41.63 28.68
N ILE A 800 -1.88 -40.43 28.81
CA ILE A 800 -0.56 -40.05 28.35
C ILE A 800 0.42 -39.98 29.53
N THR A 801 1.60 -40.59 29.37
CA THR A 801 2.69 -40.54 30.35
C THR A 801 3.93 -40.01 29.64
N ARG A 802 4.61 -38.98 30.24
CA ARG A 802 5.85 -38.39 29.73
C ARG A 802 6.99 -38.77 30.68
N SER A 803 8.15 -39.19 30.16
CA SER A 803 9.32 -39.55 30.96
C SER A 803 10.60 -39.24 30.16
N ALA A 804 11.64 -38.77 30.80
CA ALA A 804 12.94 -38.57 30.17
C ALA A 804 13.58 -39.90 29.77
N VAL A 805 14.25 -39.94 28.62
CA VAL A 805 15.00 -41.11 28.13
C VAL A 805 16.10 -41.50 29.14
N SER A 806 16.74 -40.55 29.80
CA SER A 806 17.75 -40.77 30.84
C SER A 806 17.23 -41.61 32.03
N GLU A 807 15.95 -41.61 32.32
CA GLU A 807 15.34 -42.38 33.41
C GLU A 807 15.30 -43.90 33.10
N VAL A 808 15.37 -44.27 31.82
CA VAL A 808 15.39 -45.67 31.41
C VAL A 808 16.82 -46.15 31.23
N PRO A 809 17.32 -47.14 32.01
CA PRO A 809 18.73 -47.54 32.00
C PRO A 809 19.17 -48.12 30.66
N ALA A 810 20.36 -47.77 30.24
CA ALA A 810 20.98 -48.36 29.07
C ALA A 810 21.21 -49.86 29.33
N LYS A 811 20.74 -50.73 28.41
CA LYS A 811 20.85 -52.20 28.49
C LYS A 811 21.22 -52.78 27.14
N GLY A 812 21.94 -53.87 27.16
CA GLY A 812 22.32 -54.60 25.96
C GLY A 812 21.09 -55.14 25.18
N ARG A 813 21.27 -55.36 23.88
CA ARG A 813 20.20 -55.72 22.90
C ARG A 813 19.33 -56.89 23.34
N SER A 814 19.90 -57.93 23.93
CA SER A 814 19.19 -59.20 24.28
C SER A 814 18.48 -59.16 25.62
N THR A 815 18.37 -58.04 26.28
CA THR A 815 17.71 -57.91 27.60
C THR A 815 16.22 -57.60 27.46
N MET A 816 15.49 -57.78 28.57
CA MET A 816 13.99 -57.65 28.58
C MET A 816 13.52 -56.25 28.99
N GLY A 817 14.44 -55.31 29.29
CA GLY A 817 14.08 -53.96 29.76
C GLY A 817 13.59 -53.88 31.19
N VAL A 818 13.20 -52.70 31.62
CA VAL A 818 12.67 -52.32 32.95
C VAL A 818 11.23 -51.80 32.84
N LYS A 819 10.52 -51.78 33.93
CA LYS A 819 9.16 -51.19 33.97
C LYS A 819 9.26 -49.67 33.78
N PHE A 820 8.62 -49.20 32.70
CA PHE A 820 8.64 -47.80 32.27
C PHE A 820 7.28 -47.12 32.55
N VAL A 821 6.19 -47.82 32.19
CA VAL A 821 4.82 -47.33 32.41
C VAL A 821 4.05 -48.37 33.20
N SER A 822 3.32 -47.95 34.22
CA SER A 822 2.44 -48.84 34.98
C SER A 822 1.13 -49.08 34.22
N VAL A 823 0.91 -50.30 33.81
CA VAL A 823 -0.32 -50.78 33.15
C VAL A 823 -1.14 -51.53 34.17
N ARG A 824 -2.46 -51.37 34.22
CA ARG A 824 -3.38 -52.05 35.16
C ARG A 824 -4.57 -52.61 34.40
N GLY A 825 -4.97 -53.84 34.77
CA GLY A 825 -6.11 -54.52 34.13
C GLY A 825 -5.86 -54.80 32.66
N ASP A 826 -6.83 -54.53 31.81
CA ASP A 826 -6.79 -54.75 30.37
C ASP A 826 -6.16 -53.58 29.59
N ASP A 827 -5.60 -52.54 30.30
CA ASP A 827 -4.92 -51.43 29.65
C ASP A 827 -3.55 -51.88 29.12
N ALA A 828 -3.06 -51.21 28.09
CA ALA A 828 -1.79 -51.49 27.47
C ALA A 828 -1.13 -50.19 26.97
N VAL A 829 0.17 -50.14 26.82
CA VAL A 829 0.80 -49.11 26.04
C VAL A 829 0.47 -49.34 24.56
N SER A 830 -0.15 -48.37 23.90
CA SER A 830 -0.57 -48.43 22.51
C SER A 830 0.53 -47.90 21.59
N ILE A 831 1.16 -46.79 21.94
CA ILE A 831 2.14 -46.11 21.13
C ILE A 831 3.16 -45.34 21.98
N ILE A 832 4.38 -45.14 21.45
CA ILE A 832 5.39 -44.26 22.02
C ILE A 832 5.82 -43.24 20.94
N ALA A 833 6.13 -42.02 21.36
CA ALA A 833 6.64 -40.96 20.50
C ALA A 833 7.70 -40.14 21.25
N VAL A 834 8.61 -39.50 20.54
CA VAL A 834 9.58 -38.53 21.10
C VAL A 834 8.85 -37.20 21.33
N ASN A 835 9.14 -36.54 22.43
CA ASN A 835 8.67 -35.19 22.69
C ASN A 835 9.68 -34.16 22.19
N PRO A 836 9.36 -33.33 21.20
CA PRO A 836 10.33 -32.42 20.57
C PRO A 836 10.56 -31.11 21.36
N GLU A 837 9.90 -30.87 22.53
CA GLU A 837 10.01 -29.58 23.26
C GLU A 837 11.45 -29.27 23.76
N HIS A 838 12.35 -30.24 23.87
CA HIS A 838 13.75 -29.98 24.30
C HIS A 838 14.66 -29.51 23.16
N THR A 839 14.31 -29.77 21.92
CA THR A 839 15.14 -29.39 20.76
C THR A 839 15.08 -27.88 20.47
N VAL A 840 13.99 -27.19 20.84
CA VAL A 840 13.80 -25.75 20.59
C VAL A 840 14.56 -24.88 21.58
N GLU A 841 14.75 -25.32 22.85
CA GLU A 841 15.52 -24.54 23.84
C GLU A 841 17.04 -24.61 23.60
N GLU A 842 17.58 -25.67 23.01
CA GLU A 842 19.00 -25.79 22.66
C GLU A 842 19.32 -25.04 21.35
N GLU A 843 18.47 -25.05 20.31
CA GLU A 843 18.69 -24.28 19.07
C GLU A 843 18.67 -22.76 19.35
N VAL A 844 17.80 -22.28 20.24
CA VAL A 844 17.76 -20.85 20.64
C VAL A 844 18.92 -20.47 21.54
N ALA A 845 19.47 -21.40 22.33
CA ALA A 845 20.64 -21.18 23.16
C ALA A 845 21.93 -21.14 22.33
N ASP A 846 22.06 -21.98 21.30
CA ASP A 846 23.19 -21.97 20.37
C ASP A 846 23.20 -20.76 19.42
N GLU A 847 22.04 -20.30 18.91
CA GLU A 847 21.95 -19.03 18.16
C GLU A 847 22.28 -17.81 19.03
N LEU A 848 21.93 -17.83 20.33
CA LEU A 848 22.31 -16.75 21.25
C LEU A 848 23.78 -16.77 21.66
N VAL A 849 24.45 -17.94 21.66
CA VAL A 849 25.87 -18.06 21.94
C VAL A 849 26.72 -17.65 20.73
N GLU A 850 26.31 -17.98 19.49
CA GLU A 850 27.00 -17.50 18.29
C GLU A 850 26.89 -15.99 18.08
N THR A 851 25.76 -15.35 18.49
CA THR A 851 25.61 -13.88 18.42
C THR A 851 26.43 -13.14 19.48
N VAL A 852 26.72 -13.75 20.63
CA VAL A 852 27.54 -13.13 21.70
C VAL A 852 29.05 -13.29 21.46
N GLU A 853 29.51 -14.37 20.81
CA GLU A 853 30.91 -14.52 20.42
C GLU A 853 31.29 -13.71 19.18
N GLY A 854 30.34 -13.38 18.28
CA GLY A 854 30.58 -12.54 17.11
C GLY A 854 30.85 -11.06 17.43
N ASP A 855 30.40 -10.56 18.57
CA ASP A 855 30.53 -9.14 18.95
C ASP A 855 31.77 -8.86 19.87
N ALA A 856 32.40 -9.90 20.45
CA ALA A 856 33.56 -9.76 21.31
C ALA A 856 34.92 -9.61 20.56
N THR A 857 34.96 -9.83 19.27
CA THR A 857 36.21 -9.79 18.45
C THR A 857 36.41 -8.48 17.67
N LYS A 858 35.52 -7.46 17.82
CA LYS A 858 35.67 -6.16 17.15
C LYS A 858 35.98 -4.95 18.04
N ALA A 859 36.24 -5.15 19.31
CA ALA A 859 36.53 -4.07 20.24
C ALA A 859 37.96 -4.16 20.84
N GLN A 860 38.98 -4.25 20.03
CA GLN A 860 40.39 -3.97 20.45
C GLN A 860 41.20 -3.40 19.28
N SER A 861 41.11 -2.11 19.08
CA SER A 861 42.17 -1.22 18.60
C SER A 861 41.69 0.22 18.46
N GLY A 862 42.26 1.14 19.27
CA GLY A 862 42.02 2.57 19.06
C GLY A 862 42.19 3.40 20.33
N ASP A 863 43.39 3.59 20.68
CA ASP A 863 44.08 4.62 21.45
C ASP A 863 43.36 5.66 22.32
N VAL A 864 43.86 5.64 23.55
CA VAL A 864 43.75 6.61 24.64
C VAL A 864 44.36 7.97 24.27
N VAL A 865 43.64 9.04 24.44
CA VAL A 865 44.20 10.34 24.82
C VAL A 865 43.36 10.95 25.96
N ARG A 866 43.99 11.02 27.11
CA ARG A 866 43.55 11.78 28.31
C ARG A 866 43.75 13.27 28.05
N ARG A 867 42.83 14.09 28.47
CA ARG A 867 43.13 15.38 29.14
C ARG A 867 42.04 15.71 30.17
N SER A 868 42.55 15.89 31.35
CA SER A 868 41.98 16.44 32.58
C SER A 868 41.77 17.95 32.45
N ASP A 869 40.81 18.50 33.22
CA ASP A 869 40.88 19.57 34.21
C ASP A 869 39.46 20.04 34.53
N THR A 870 39.02 19.77 35.67
CA THR A 870 38.86 20.45 36.98
C THR A 870 38.32 21.88 36.89
N VAL A 871 37.43 22.15 37.77
CA VAL A 871 37.24 23.20 38.78
C VAL A 871 35.81 23.78 38.79
N ASP A 872 35.06 23.48 39.85
CA ASP A 872 34.44 24.27 40.92
C ASP A 872 33.65 25.53 40.51
N ASP A 873 32.63 25.97 41.07
CA ASP A 873 32.03 25.94 42.38
C ASP A 873 30.83 26.93 42.43
N ASP A 874 29.86 26.58 43.25
CA ASP A 874 29.07 27.38 44.20
C ASP A 874 28.03 28.45 43.83
N ARG A 875 26.94 28.30 44.56
CA ARG A 875 25.97 29.19 45.18
C ARG A 875 24.59 29.32 44.54
N ALA A 876 23.63 28.70 45.07
CA ALA A 876 22.77 28.92 46.26
C ALA A 876 22.18 30.33 46.44
N VAL A 877 20.93 30.35 46.73
CA VAL A 877 20.08 31.25 47.55
C VAL A 877 18.85 31.73 46.80
N ASP A 878 17.75 31.32 47.11
CA ASP A 878 16.79 31.44 48.20
C ASP A 878 15.44 32.13 47.80
N THR A 879 14.41 31.48 48.14
CA THR A 879 13.13 31.86 48.80
C THR A 879 12.18 32.90 48.23
N ALA A 880 10.97 32.46 48.25
CA ALA A 880 9.67 32.95 48.78
C ALA A 880 8.60 32.93 47.71
N GLY A 881 7.55 32.17 47.71
CA GLY A 881 6.51 31.99 48.69
C GLY A 881 5.45 33.09 48.57
N ASN A 882 4.33 32.77 47.91
CA ASN A 882 3.04 33.20 48.45
C ASN A 882 1.86 32.43 47.86
N ASP A 883 1.12 31.86 48.73
CA ASP A 883 -0.22 31.32 48.59
C ASP A 883 -1.21 32.38 48.13
N MET A 884 -2.23 31.95 47.37
CA MET A 884 -3.64 32.30 47.63
C MET A 884 -4.58 31.43 46.79
N LYS A 885 -5.41 30.75 47.50
CA LYS A 885 -6.58 30.01 47.07
C LYS A 885 -7.82 30.91 47.10
N PRO A 886 -9.00 30.42 46.75
CA PRO A 886 -9.86 30.98 45.69
C PRO A 886 -11.13 31.65 46.25
N GLU A 887 -11.85 32.35 45.46
CA GLU A 887 -13.25 32.68 45.69
C GLU A 887 -14.14 32.45 44.47
N ASP A 888 -15.18 31.77 44.77
CA ASP A 888 -16.38 31.35 44.11
C ASP A 888 -17.33 32.55 43.87
N ASN A 889 -18.11 32.51 42.81
CA ASN A 889 -19.47 33.05 42.57
C ASN A 889 -19.64 33.36 41.06
N GLY A 890 -20.48 32.65 40.29
CA GLY A 890 -21.93 32.58 40.44
C GLY A 890 -22.61 33.66 39.60
N GLU A 891 -22.90 33.38 38.29
CA GLU A 891 -24.15 33.49 37.55
C GLU A 891 -23.93 32.94 36.14
#